data_cf5991e7114947b582120b79affa68f4
#
_entry.id   cf5991e7114947b582120b79affa68f4
#
_cell.length_a   1.000
_cell.length_b   1.000
_cell.length_c   1.000
_cell.angle_alpha   90.00
_cell.angle_beta   90.00
_cell.angle_gamma   90.00
#
_symmetry.space_group_name_H-M   'P 1'
#
loop_
_entity.id
_entity.type
_entity.pdbx_description
1 polymer ?
#
loop_
_entity_poly.entity_id
_entity_poly.type
_entity_poly.pdbx_seq_one_letter_code
_entity_poly.pdbx_strand_id
1 'polypeptide(L)'
;MAVSCRLLVVSLSFFLPTVLAPSLPAQQHTDTSGQYPAELLSGLHWRDVGPMRGGRTYAVAGNADQPDTFYMGSVGGGVWKTENAGRTWFPIADEGIPIGSIGAIAVAPSDPNVIYVGTGEPDIRSQHSYGIGVFKSTDAGKTWKHIGLEETRQIGRIVVDPKNPNRVYVAALGHVYKANPERGIYRSTDGGAHWKKVLFKANDPENVGAVDLAIDPKDPRVLYASLWATRRPPWSVYAPSNMAGGGLYKSTDGGDTWKQLAGGLPTDDFVGKIGVAVAPSNPNRVWAVVDDLGAAVARPIRGGPPAAGREHETGGGVYVSDDAGATWQRVNSEQRLWSRGWYFESIAVDPVNPDRAYVINTATYMTTDGGKTFVPVKGAPGGDDYHQLWVNPKDGNRMVLSSDQGTVISVDGAKTWSTWYNQPTAQIYHVAADNRFPYWLYGAQQDSGGVGVSTWSRQGVLSFRNWEPTCLAGESNTVVPDPKDGNILYGGGDGRCDQALNLPAPLGGELPAADPNDPARRTWTLPQVFSLADEALYYSNQFVFRSRDRGRSWEKISPDLARLHPEVPKTLDAATAKDIDQPMTDRFGVVYSIGPSPIDAKTVWVGTDDGLIHVTRDDGANWKEVTPPAMTAWSKVSQIEASHFDVETAYASIDRHRLADNMPYIYRTHDGGKTWQNVVKGIPEGAFVNSVKEDPKQKGLLYAATELRVYVSFNDGDQWQPLQNNMPVTSVRDIVVHGDDLAIATYGRGFWLMDQMTALRQLAVKGSQIESEAAYLFVPGETYAIHNGSMNGTPLPHEEAQELNPPAGVLAYYWLKSAPSQPIKLELIDASGAAKACVASDTPVKPVDTEAINVQAIWEQPTLPPSASTGMHRIALNVVPPRGFGRRGPVTPPPADACHPAGSLPPAQEESQARRGRGGPAGLQPGEYTVRLTVDGKTYTQPVTIHPDPRNLSQGADAALGGEDDDL
;
A
#
# COMPACT_ATOMS: atom_id res chain seq x y z
N MET A 1 26.56 -72.93 42.55
CA MET A 1 25.94 -71.68 43.08
C MET A 1 25.10 -71.13 41.98
N ALA A 2 23.80 -71.34 42.08
CA ALA A 2 22.79 -70.87 41.11
C ALA A 2 22.24 -69.51 41.54
N VAL A 3 22.13 -68.56 40.59
CA VAL A 3 21.36 -67.37 40.78
C VAL A 3 20.38 -67.32 39.63
N SER A 4 19.11 -67.49 39.99
CA SER A 4 17.94 -67.34 39.10
C SER A 4 17.74 -65.89 38.65
N CYS A 5 17.58 -65.70 37.36
CA CYS A 5 17.12 -64.41 36.76
C CYS A 5 15.64 -64.59 36.42
N ARG A 6 14.75 -63.87 37.13
CA ARG A 6 13.33 -63.79 36.79
C ARG A 6 13.13 -62.69 35.72
N LEU A 7 12.58 -63.10 34.57
CA LEU A 7 12.06 -62.20 33.56
C LEU A 7 10.79 -61.51 34.10
N LEU A 8 10.81 -60.19 34.14
CA LEU A 8 9.63 -59.36 34.33
C LEU A 8 9.12 -58.90 32.96
N VAL A 9 7.95 -59.40 32.55
CA VAL A 9 7.26 -58.96 31.37
C VAL A 9 6.55 -57.64 31.73
N VAL A 10 7.03 -56.54 31.21
CA VAL A 10 6.34 -55.25 31.32
C VAL A 10 5.52 -55.04 30.05
N SER A 11 4.19 -55.13 30.19
CA SER A 11 3.23 -54.76 29.14
C SER A 11 3.25 -53.24 28.96
N LEU A 12 3.79 -52.77 27.85
CA LEU A 12 3.71 -51.35 27.43
C LEU A 12 2.35 -51.09 26.78
N SER A 13 1.41 -50.52 27.54
CA SER A 13 0.18 -49.97 26.99
C SER A 13 0.52 -48.62 26.33
N PHE A 14 0.45 -48.56 25.00
CA PHE A 14 0.51 -47.30 24.26
C PHE A 14 -0.75 -46.47 24.56
N PHE A 15 -0.63 -45.46 25.42
CA PHE A 15 -1.56 -44.33 25.46
C PHE A 15 -1.15 -43.37 24.33
N LEU A 16 -1.99 -43.29 23.30
CA LEU A 16 -1.97 -42.11 22.41
C LEU A 16 -2.43 -40.91 23.22
N PRO A 17 -1.65 -39.85 23.34
CA PRO A 17 -2.19 -38.61 23.80
C PRO A 17 -3.07 -38.00 22.70
N THR A 18 -4.36 -37.96 22.91
CA THR A 18 -5.26 -37.03 22.24
C THR A 18 -4.73 -35.62 22.55
N VAL A 19 -4.07 -35.02 21.57
CA VAL A 19 -3.74 -33.60 21.59
C VAL A 19 -5.07 -32.86 21.44
N LEU A 20 -5.68 -32.52 22.57
CA LEU A 20 -6.66 -31.45 22.63
C LEU A 20 -5.93 -30.19 22.16
N ALA A 21 -6.31 -29.68 20.99
CA ALA A 21 -5.92 -28.30 20.61
C ALA A 21 -6.27 -27.40 21.79
N PRO A 22 -5.37 -26.51 22.23
CA PRO A 22 -5.71 -25.52 23.22
C PRO A 22 -6.84 -24.68 22.63
N SER A 23 -8.05 -24.82 23.17
CA SER A 23 -9.07 -23.80 23.05
C SER A 23 -8.41 -22.52 23.57
N LEU A 24 -8.25 -21.51 22.70
CA LEU A 24 -7.88 -20.16 23.11
C LEU A 24 -8.80 -19.82 24.28
N PRO A 25 -8.25 -19.43 25.46
CA PRO A 25 -9.11 -19.03 26.56
C PRO A 25 -9.95 -17.86 26.04
N ALA A 26 -11.25 -17.97 26.18
CA ALA A 26 -12.16 -16.83 26.05
C ALA A 26 -11.56 -15.74 26.95
N GLN A 27 -11.10 -14.64 26.36
CA GLN A 27 -10.55 -13.52 27.12
C GLN A 27 -11.64 -13.07 28.09
N GLN A 28 -11.42 -13.33 29.37
CA GLN A 28 -12.22 -12.70 30.40
C GLN A 28 -12.05 -11.19 30.24
N HIS A 29 -13.12 -10.52 29.89
CA HIS A 29 -13.24 -9.07 29.90
C HIS A 29 -12.88 -8.57 31.29
N THR A 30 -11.64 -8.16 31.47
CA THR A 30 -11.32 -7.21 32.51
C THR A 30 -11.76 -5.86 32.01
N ASP A 31 -12.57 -5.19 32.78
CA ASP A 31 -13.18 -3.87 32.54
C ASP A 31 -12.05 -2.81 32.31
N THR A 32 -11.44 -2.83 31.13
CA THR A 32 -10.54 -1.81 30.66
C THR A 32 -11.33 -0.96 29.69
N SER A 33 -11.89 0.14 30.22
CA SER A 33 -12.57 1.18 29.46
C SER A 33 -11.82 1.50 28.16
N GLY A 34 -12.44 1.22 26.99
CA GLY A 34 -11.91 1.60 25.69
C GLY A 34 -11.46 0.45 24.76
N GLN A 35 -11.62 -0.81 25.14
CA GLN A 35 -11.42 -1.95 24.23
C GLN A 35 -12.70 -2.75 24.09
N TYR A 36 -13.13 -2.99 22.87
CA TYR A 36 -14.34 -3.73 22.54
C TYR A 36 -14.03 -5.06 21.85
N PRO A 37 -14.91 -6.08 21.96
CA PRO A 37 -14.79 -7.29 21.18
C PRO A 37 -14.71 -6.99 19.69
N ALA A 38 -13.92 -7.78 18.94
CA ALA A 38 -13.76 -7.60 17.49
C ALA A 38 -15.12 -7.67 16.76
N GLU A 39 -16.07 -8.42 17.30
CA GLU A 39 -17.43 -8.56 16.81
C GLU A 39 -18.21 -7.24 16.81
N LEU A 40 -17.89 -6.29 17.72
CA LEU A 40 -18.48 -4.94 17.72
C LEU A 40 -17.95 -4.02 16.62
N LEU A 41 -16.90 -4.42 15.90
CA LEU A 41 -16.36 -3.71 14.76
C LEU A 41 -16.62 -4.44 13.44
N SER A 42 -17.16 -5.67 13.47
CA SER A 42 -17.23 -6.56 12.30
C SER A 42 -18.11 -6.03 11.15
N GLY A 43 -19.04 -5.13 11.43
CA GLY A 43 -19.90 -4.51 10.42
C GLY A 43 -19.27 -3.30 9.70
N LEU A 44 -18.16 -2.79 10.19
CA LEU A 44 -17.43 -1.71 9.52
C LEU A 44 -16.71 -2.28 8.28
N HIS A 45 -16.65 -1.49 7.23
CA HIS A 45 -16.15 -2.00 5.96
C HIS A 45 -15.39 -0.90 5.21
N TRP A 46 -14.21 -1.25 4.74
CA TRP A 46 -13.41 -0.45 3.87
C TRP A 46 -13.80 -0.67 2.40
N ARG A 47 -13.78 0.37 1.61
CA ARG A 47 -14.02 0.37 0.17
C ARG A 47 -12.78 0.90 -0.52
N ASP A 48 -12.24 0.15 -1.48
CA ASP A 48 -11.21 0.64 -2.40
C ASP A 48 -11.83 1.72 -3.31
N VAL A 49 -11.14 2.82 -3.49
CA VAL A 49 -11.56 3.89 -4.41
C VAL A 49 -10.53 4.14 -5.52
N GLY A 50 -9.47 3.36 -5.55
CA GLY A 50 -8.40 3.46 -6.54
C GLY A 50 -7.29 4.45 -6.16
N PRO A 51 -6.57 4.97 -7.15
CA PRO A 51 -6.79 4.89 -8.61
C PRO A 51 -6.51 3.49 -9.16
N MET A 52 -7.19 3.13 -10.25
CA MET A 52 -6.92 1.93 -11.04
C MET A 52 -5.63 2.12 -11.84
N ARG A 53 -4.53 2.35 -11.14
CA ARG A 53 -3.23 2.65 -11.71
C ARG A 53 -2.16 1.89 -10.92
N GLY A 54 -1.28 1.17 -11.65
CA GLY A 54 -0.21 0.41 -11.05
C GLY A 54 0.76 1.27 -10.26
N GLY A 55 1.37 0.66 -9.26
CA GLY A 55 2.51 1.16 -8.50
C GLY A 55 3.62 0.13 -8.51
N ARG A 56 4.74 0.42 -7.84
CA ARG A 56 5.94 -0.40 -7.92
C ARG A 56 5.68 -1.88 -7.74
N THR A 57 6.07 -2.62 -8.76
CA THR A 57 6.13 -4.07 -8.75
C THR A 57 7.59 -4.46 -8.91
N TYR A 58 8.13 -5.26 -7.97
CA TYR A 58 9.50 -5.74 -8.08
C TYR A 58 9.56 -7.13 -8.68
N ALA A 59 8.88 -8.09 -8.09
CA ALA A 59 8.96 -9.49 -8.45
C ALA A 59 7.94 -9.89 -9.51
N VAL A 60 8.37 -10.67 -10.49
CA VAL A 60 7.48 -11.29 -11.49
C VAL A 60 7.82 -12.73 -11.74
N ALA A 61 6.81 -13.54 -12.04
CA ALA A 61 6.95 -14.93 -12.46
C ALA A 61 5.85 -15.31 -13.44
N GLY A 62 6.11 -16.33 -14.24
CA GLY A 62 5.12 -16.92 -15.14
C GLY A 62 5.07 -18.42 -14.98
N ASN A 63 4.07 -19.02 -15.61
CA ASN A 63 3.93 -20.46 -15.71
C ASN A 63 4.19 -20.91 -17.15
N ALA A 64 5.25 -21.73 -17.35
CA ALA A 64 5.63 -22.17 -18.70
C ALA A 64 4.56 -23.04 -19.40
N ASP A 65 3.69 -23.71 -18.64
CA ASP A 65 2.64 -24.60 -19.14
C ASP A 65 1.26 -23.90 -19.25
N GLN A 66 1.11 -22.72 -18.62
CA GLN A 66 -0.07 -21.87 -18.69
C GLN A 66 0.34 -20.50 -19.26
N PRO A 67 0.39 -20.35 -20.58
CA PRO A 67 1.07 -19.24 -21.24
C PRO A 67 0.46 -17.86 -20.99
N ASP A 68 -0.78 -17.80 -20.50
CA ASP A 68 -1.49 -16.56 -20.16
C ASP A 68 -1.52 -16.29 -18.64
N THR A 69 -0.92 -17.21 -17.84
CA THR A 69 -0.86 -17.09 -16.38
C THR A 69 0.48 -16.50 -15.92
N PHE A 70 0.38 -15.37 -15.20
CA PHE A 70 1.52 -14.65 -14.64
C PHE A 70 1.23 -14.18 -13.23
N TYR A 71 2.30 -13.91 -12.50
CA TYR A 71 2.27 -13.44 -11.12
C TYR A 71 3.10 -12.18 -10.98
N MET A 72 2.66 -11.26 -10.14
CA MET A 72 3.44 -10.09 -9.74
C MET A 72 3.46 -9.92 -8.23
N GLY A 73 4.57 -9.44 -7.71
CA GLY A 73 4.76 -9.01 -6.32
C GLY A 73 4.93 -7.52 -6.24
N SER A 74 3.91 -6.85 -5.74
CA SER A 74 3.91 -5.41 -5.54
C SER A 74 4.62 -5.05 -4.24
N VAL A 75 5.29 -3.89 -4.22
CA VAL A 75 5.86 -3.32 -3.01
C VAL A 75 4.76 -2.63 -2.22
N GLY A 76 4.35 -3.27 -1.12
CA GLY A 76 3.22 -2.83 -0.28
C GLY A 76 1.84 -3.32 -0.74
N GLY A 77 1.71 -3.87 -1.96
CA GLY A 77 0.44 -4.31 -2.53
C GLY A 77 0.21 -5.83 -2.56
N GLY A 78 1.13 -6.65 -2.02
CA GLY A 78 0.97 -8.10 -1.96
C GLY A 78 1.23 -8.83 -3.28
N VAL A 79 0.73 -10.08 -3.39
CA VAL A 79 0.89 -10.94 -4.56
C VAL A 79 -0.38 -10.97 -5.39
N TRP A 80 -0.24 -10.76 -6.69
CA TRP A 80 -1.33 -10.74 -7.66
C TRP A 80 -1.12 -11.78 -8.74
N LYS A 81 -2.22 -12.27 -9.31
CA LYS A 81 -2.24 -13.24 -10.40
C LYS A 81 -3.11 -12.73 -11.55
N THR A 82 -2.70 -13.04 -12.77
CA THR A 82 -3.53 -12.94 -13.97
C THR A 82 -3.60 -14.30 -14.67
N GLU A 83 -4.72 -14.59 -15.33
CA GLU A 83 -4.94 -15.80 -16.12
C GLU A 83 -5.31 -15.48 -17.58
N ASN A 84 -5.20 -14.20 -17.96
CA ASN A 84 -5.56 -13.71 -19.27
C ASN A 84 -4.55 -12.70 -19.83
N ALA A 85 -3.25 -12.96 -19.61
CA ALA A 85 -2.14 -12.16 -20.09
C ALA A 85 -2.22 -10.68 -19.66
N GLY A 86 -2.59 -10.43 -18.41
CA GLY A 86 -2.56 -9.10 -17.79
C GLY A 86 -3.77 -8.21 -18.07
N ARG A 87 -4.84 -8.75 -18.68
CA ARG A 87 -6.07 -7.99 -18.86
C ARG A 87 -6.81 -7.79 -17.55
N THR A 88 -6.82 -8.80 -16.69
CA THR A 88 -7.40 -8.75 -15.34
C THR A 88 -6.39 -9.29 -14.35
N TRP A 89 -6.21 -8.58 -13.23
CA TRP A 89 -5.38 -8.97 -12.12
C TRP A 89 -6.24 -9.14 -10.86
N PHE A 90 -5.94 -10.14 -10.04
CA PHE A 90 -6.59 -10.36 -8.75
C PHE A 90 -5.59 -10.74 -7.67
N PRO A 91 -5.79 -10.26 -6.42
CA PRO A 91 -4.91 -10.57 -5.31
C PRO A 91 -5.08 -12.03 -4.88
N ILE A 92 -3.98 -12.69 -4.50
CA ILE A 92 -4.00 -14.10 -4.09
C ILE A 92 -3.34 -14.35 -2.73
N ALA A 93 -2.89 -13.32 -2.03
CA ALA A 93 -2.14 -13.49 -0.78
C ALA A 93 -2.67 -12.68 0.39
N ASP A 94 -3.78 -11.94 0.22
CA ASP A 94 -4.30 -10.99 1.20
C ASP A 94 -4.63 -11.63 2.56
N GLU A 95 -5.10 -12.88 2.57
CA GLU A 95 -5.40 -13.63 3.80
C GLU A 95 -4.23 -14.50 4.30
N GLY A 96 -3.19 -14.69 3.50
CA GLY A 96 -2.14 -15.69 3.77
C GLY A 96 -0.76 -15.12 4.06
N ILE A 97 -0.45 -13.91 3.61
CA ILE A 97 0.85 -13.25 3.81
C ILE A 97 0.62 -11.94 4.58
N PRO A 98 1.04 -11.85 5.85
CA PRO A 98 0.72 -10.73 6.73
C PRO A 98 1.63 -9.52 6.53
N ILE A 99 2.12 -9.31 5.30
CA ILE A 99 2.90 -8.13 4.89
C ILE A 99 2.72 -7.87 3.39
N GLY A 100 2.62 -6.59 3.01
CA GLY A 100 2.36 -6.21 1.62
C GLY A 100 3.58 -6.17 0.71
N SER A 101 4.81 -6.10 1.25
CA SER A 101 6.02 -5.92 0.44
C SER A 101 6.60 -7.24 -0.04
N ILE A 102 6.67 -7.44 -1.37
CA ILE A 102 7.10 -8.66 -2.02
C ILE A 102 8.36 -8.41 -2.85
N GLY A 103 9.46 -9.08 -2.48
CA GLY A 103 10.75 -8.92 -3.16
C GLY A 103 11.09 -10.05 -4.14
N ALA A 104 10.48 -11.23 -4.02
CA ALA A 104 10.75 -12.33 -4.94
C ALA A 104 9.53 -13.25 -5.10
N ILE A 105 9.32 -13.77 -6.32
CA ILE A 105 8.34 -14.82 -6.61
C ILE A 105 9.00 -15.87 -7.51
N ALA A 106 8.78 -17.14 -7.21
CA ALA A 106 9.20 -18.25 -8.06
C ALA A 106 8.13 -19.33 -8.15
N VAL A 107 7.67 -19.62 -9.35
CA VAL A 107 6.84 -20.78 -9.66
C VAL A 107 7.76 -21.96 -9.96
N ALA A 108 7.55 -23.10 -9.32
CA ALA A 108 8.39 -24.28 -9.56
C ALA A 108 8.17 -24.82 -10.98
N PRO A 109 9.24 -24.95 -11.80
CA PRO A 109 9.07 -25.37 -13.20
C PRO A 109 8.50 -26.77 -13.39
N SER A 110 8.70 -27.67 -12.41
CA SER A 110 8.20 -29.04 -12.43
C SER A 110 6.81 -29.23 -11.81
N ASP A 111 6.30 -28.22 -11.08
CA ASP A 111 4.96 -28.25 -10.47
C ASP A 111 4.42 -26.82 -10.32
N PRO A 112 3.57 -26.35 -11.23
CA PRO A 112 3.06 -25.00 -11.24
C PRO A 112 2.13 -24.66 -10.05
N ASN A 113 1.72 -25.65 -9.25
CA ASN A 113 0.99 -25.42 -8.01
C ASN A 113 1.92 -24.95 -6.87
N VAL A 114 3.23 -25.21 -6.99
CA VAL A 114 4.21 -24.83 -5.98
C VAL A 114 4.78 -23.46 -6.31
N ILE A 115 4.49 -22.51 -5.44
CA ILE A 115 4.95 -21.11 -5.55
C ILE A 115 5.68 -20.72 -4.27
N TYR A 116 6.83 -20.09 -4.41
CA TYR A 116 7.58 -19.50 -3.31
C TYR A 116 7.55 -17.97 -3.42
N VAL A 117 7.36 -17.30 -2.30
CA VAL A 117 7.34 -15.83 -2.19
C VAL A 117 8.33 -15.41 -1.12
N GLY A 118 9.25 -14.52 -1.48
CA GLY A 118 10.15 -13.83 -0.57
C GLY A 118 9.63 -12.42 -0.31
N THR A 119 9.59 -12.02 0.96
CA THR A 119 9.08 -10.73 1.38
C THR A 119 10.18 -9.70 1.57
N GLY A 120 9.80 -8.41 1.66
CA GLY A 120 10.69 -7.27 1.79
C GLY A 120 11.16 -6.70 0.46
N GLU A 121 11.42 -5.41 0.43
CA GLU A 121 11.86 -4.69 -0.76
C GLU A 121 13.38 -4.73 -0.87
N PRO A 122 13.98 -5.34 -1.91
CA PRO A 122 15.42 -5.38 -2.08
C PRO A 122 16.01 -4.12 -2.72
N ASP A 123 15.19 -3.27 -3.34
CA ASP A 123 15.59 -1.99 -3.89
C ASP A 123 15.59 -0.92 -2.82
N ILE A 124 16.77 -0.41 -2.49
CA ILE A 124 16.98 0.42 -1.31
C ILE A 124 16.84 1.89 -1.66
N ARG A 125 15.66 2.48 -1.41
CA ARG A 125 15.35 3.87 -1.74
C ARG A 125 14.53 4.57 -0.63
N SER A 126 13.88 5.71 -0.95
CA SER A 126 13.25 6.66 -0.04
C SER A 126 12.33 6.04 1.03
N GLN A 127 11.32 5.28 0.64
CA GLN A 127 10.47 4.49 1.52
C GLN A 127 10.80 3.02 1.30
N HIS A 128 10.91 2.29 2.38
CA HIS A 128 11.43 0.94 2.33
C HIS A 128 10.73 0.07 3.38
N SER A 129 9.98 -0.91 2.89
CA SER A 129 9.25 -1.86 3.74
C SER A 129 10.10 -3.10 4.02
N TYR A 130 10.04 -3.58 5.26
CA TYR A 130 10.77 -4.77 5.68
C TYR A 130 10.06 -6.06 5.23
N GLY A 131 10.80 -7.16 5.21
CA GLY A 131 10.28 -8.50 5.00
C GLY A 131 10.25 -9.32 6.28
N ILE A 132 9.58 -10.46 6.22
CA ILE A 132 9.41 -11.45 7.30
C ILE A 132 9.70 -12.88 6.85
N GLY A 133 10.57 -13.05 5.86
CA GLY A 133 11.00 -14.36 5.37
C GLY A 133 10.23 -14.85 4.14
N VAL A 134 10.14 -16.18 4.02
CA VAL A 134 9.63 -16.89 2.85
C VAL A 134 8.30 -17.55 3.13
N PHE A 135 7.41 -17.46 2.14
CA PHE A 135 6.11 -18.15 2.12
C PHE A 135 6.05 -19.13 0.96
N LYS A 136 5.27 -20.21 1.14
CA LYS A 136 5.05 -21.24 0.14
C LYS A 136 3.57 -21.52 -0.03
N SER A 137 3.15 -21.63 -1.28
CA SER A 137 1.88 -22.25 -1.68
C SER A 137 2.13 -23.58 -2.36
N THR A 138 1.20 -24.52 -2.24
CA THR A 138 1.17 -25.82 -2.97
C THR A 138 -0.13 -26.04 -3.74
N ASP A 139 -0.92 -24.98 -3.90
CA ASP A 139 -2.24 -24.99 -4.53
C ASP A 139 -2.44 -23.79 -5.48
N ALA A 140 -1.36 -23.35 -6.14
CA ALA A 140 -1.33 -22.24 -7.10
C ALA A 140 -1.73 -20.89 -6.50
N GLY A 141 -1.39 -20.65 -5.22
CA GLY A 141 -1.60 -19.39 -4.52
C GLY A 141 -2.93 -19.26 -3.78
N LYS A 142 -3.71 -20.36 -3.64
CA LYS A 142 -4.96 -20.31 -2.88
C LYS A 142 -4.72 -20.26 -1.37
N THR A 143 -3.68 -20.95 -0.89
CA THR A 143 -3.27 -20.90 0.52
C THR A 143 -1.75 -20.74 0.63
N TRP A 144 -1.30 -20.12 1.73
CA TRP A 144 0.09 -19.79 1.97
C TRP A 144 0.55 -20.28 3.33
N LYS A 145 1.78 -20.80 3.39
CA LYS A 145 2.44 -21.20 4.62
C LYS A 145 3.75 -20.46 4.77
N HIS A 146 3.98 -19.84 5.91
CA HIS A 146 5.29 -19.32 6.29
C HIS A 146 6.27 -20.47 6.51
N ILE A 147 7.46 -20.37 5.93
CA ILE A 147 8.46 -21.45 5.93
C ILE A 147 9.82 -21.00 6.45
N GLY A 148 9.88 -19.87 7.17
CA GLY A 148 11.06 -19.38 7.88
C GLY A 148 11.81 -18.25 7.18
N LEU A 149 13.03 -18.01 7.66
CA LEU A 149 13.93 -16.93 7.22
C LEU A 149 13.44 -15.52 7.58
N GLU A 150 12.78 -15.35 8.71
CA GLU A 150 12.19 -14.08 9.17
C GLU A 150 13.22 -12.95 9.24
N GLU A 151 14.38 -13.23 9.80
CA GLU A 151 15.43 -12.22 10.03
C GLU A 151 16.30 -11.95 8.80
N THR A 152 16.02 -12.60 7.65
CA THR A 152 16.66 -12.24 6.39
C THR A 152 16.15 -10.92 5.82
N ARG A 153 14.99 -10.47 6.27
CA ARG A 153 14.30 -9.22 5.94
C ARG A 153 14.06 -9.06 4.44
N GLN A 154 15.04 -8.61 3.68
CA GLN A 154 14.90 -8.36 2.24
C GLN A 154 15.36 -9.56 1.42
N ILE A 155 14.47 -10.10 0.61
CA ILE A 155 14.74 -11.24 -0.28
C ILE A 155 14.65 -10.76 -1.72
N GLY A 156 15.81 -10.74 -2.42
CA GLY A 156 15.90 -10.22 -3.78
C GLY A 156 15.63 -11.24 -4.87
N ARG A 157 15.88 -12.54 -4.59
CA ARG A 157 15.69 -13.58 -5.60
C ARG A 157 15.38 -14.93 -4.95
N ILE A 158 14.48 -15.68 -5.58
CA ILE A 158 14.25 -17.10 -5.30
C ILE A 158 14.39 -17.88 -6.60
N VAL A 159 15.13 -18.99 -6.57
CA VAL A 159 15.18 -19.93 -7.70
C VAL A 159 14.86 -21.35 -7.21
N VAL A 160 14.08 -22.06 -8.00
CA VAL A 160 13.66 -23.44 -7.73
C VAL A 160 14.33 -24.37 -8.72
N ASP A 161 14.84 -25.51 -8.25
CA ASP A 161 15.39 -26.56 -9.10
C ASP A 161 14.34 -26.97 -10.15
N PRO A 162 14.64 -26.91 -11.45
CA PRO A 162 13.68 -27.19 -12.51
C PRO A 162 13.14 -28.61 -12.48
N LYS A 163 13.81 -29.56 -11.78
CA LYS A 163 13.43 -30.97 -11.68
C LYS A 163 12.86 -31.36 -10.31
N ASN A 164 13.02 -30.49 -9.29
CA ASN A 164 12.61 -30.80 -7.92
C ASN A 164 12.01 -29.56 -7.24
N PRO A 165 10.68 -29.49 -7.11
CA PRO A 165 10.00 -28.32 -6.53
C PRO A 165 10.33 -28.09 -5.04
N ASN A 166 10.96 -29.07 -4.38
CA ASN A 166 11.35 -28.95 -2.96
C ASN A 166 12.81 -28.49 -2.78
N ARG A 167 13.60 -28.40 -3.86
CA ARG A 167 14.94 -27.81 -3.79
C ARG A 167 14.86 -26.35 -4.21
N VAL A 168 15.09 -25.44 -3.27
CA VAL A 168 14.94 -24.02 -3.47
C VAL A 168 16.12 -23.25 -2.87
N TYR A 169 16.52 -22.18 -3.52
CA TYR A 169 17.57 -21.28 -3.11
C TYR A 169 17.01 -19.85 -2.98
N VAL A 170 17.46 -19.15 -1.94
CA VAL A 170 17.00 -17.80 -1.60
C VAL A 170 18.20 -16.87 -1.46
N ALA A 171 18.18 -15.76 -2.18
CA ALA A 171 19.15 -14.67 -2.03
C ALA A 171 18.63 -13.68 -1.00
N ALA A 172 19.26 -13.62 0.16
CA ALA A 172 18.88 -12.76 1.29
C ALA A 172 19.86 -11.60 1.42
N LEU A 173 19.34 -10.38 1.22
CA LEU A 173 20.11 -9.14 1.35
C LEU A 173 20.35 -8.78 2.83
N GLY A 174 19.42 -9.11 3.71
CA GLY A 174 19.49 -8.77 5.14
C GLY A 174 18.87 -7.41 5.48
N HIS A 175 19.09 -6.94 6.71
CA HIS A 175 18.61 -5.64 7.16
C HIS A 175 19.31 -4.49 6.43
N VAL A 176 18.54 -3.51 6.00
CA VAL A 176 19.05 -2.33 5.30
C VAL A 176 19.65 -1.30 6.27
N TYR A 177 19.13 -1.21 7.48
CA TYR A 177 19.48 -0.17 8.46
C TYR A 177 20.41 -0.63 9.60
N LYS A 178 20.74 -1.91 9.66
CA LYS A 178 21.69 -2.46 10.67
C LYS A 178 22.45 -3.66 10.13
N ALA A 179 23.57 -3.97 10.77
CA ALA A 179 24.27 -5.23 10.58
C ALA A 179 23.41 -6.42 11.04
N ASN A 180 23.47 -7.54 10.35
CA ASN A 180 22.85 -8.80 10.77
C ASN A 180 23.51 -10.00 10.09
N PRO A 181 23.66 -11.14 10.82
CA PRO A 181 24.31 -12.32 10.26
C PRO A 181 23.46 -13.10 9.26
N GLU A 182 22.13 -12.84 9.14
CA GLU A 182 21.21 -13.58 8.30
C GLU A 182 21.26 -13.12 6.82
N ARG A 183 22.46 -12.87 6.30
CA ARG A 183 22.76 -12.45 4.94
C ARG A 183 23.39 -13.57 4.13
N GLY A 184 23.13 -13.63 2.83
CA GLY A 184 23.73 -14.59 1.91
C GLY A 184 22.74 -15.48 1.20
N ILE A 185 23.20 -16.63 0.67
CA ILE A 185 22.37 -17.61 -0.02
C ILE A 185 21.95 -18.72 0.96
N TYR A 186 20.67 -18.97 1.00
CA TYR A 186 20.06 -20.10 1.73
C TYR A 186 19.58 -21.17 0.76
N ARG A 187 19.70 -22.43 1.15
CA ARG A 187 19.20 -23.59 0.42
C ARG A 187 18.28 -24.40 1.31
N SER A 188 17.16 -24.84 0.77
CA SER A 188 16.35 -25.95 1.30
C SER A 188 16.32 -27.07 0.28
N THR A 189 16.24 -28.31 0.75
CA THR A 189 16.08 -29.54 -0.07
C THR A 189 14.78 -30.27 0.23
N ASP A 190 13.98 -29.75 1.15
CA ASP A 190 12.74 -30.33 1.66
C ASP A 190 11.56 -29.36 1.58
N GLY A 191 11.63 -28.42 0.65
CA GLY A 191 10.55 -27.46 0.36
C GLY A 191 10.37 -26.37 1.41
N GLY A 192 11.44 -26.02 2.12
CA GLY A 192 11.47 -24.96 3.12
C GLY A 192 11.24 -25.44 4.56
N ALA A 193 11.19 -26.76 4.81
CA ALA A 193 11.10 -27.27 6.18
C ALA A 193 12.39 -27.01 6.98
N HIS A 194 13.53 -27.08 6.30
CA HIS A 194 14.83 -26.75 6.88
C HIS A 194 15.63 -25.89 5.91
N TRP A 195 16.40 -24.94 6.46
CA TRP A 195 17.25 -24.04 5.71
C TRP A 195 18.71 -24.15 6.12
N LYS A 196 19.62 -24.15 5.13
CA LYS A 196 21.06 -24.09 5.32
C LYS A 196 21.61 -22.85 4.61
N LYS A 197 22.33 -21.99 5.32
CA LYS A 197 23.09 -20.91 4.69
C LYS A 197 24.31 -21.51 4.00
N VAL A 198 24.42 -21.38 2.68
CA VAL A 198 25.39 -22.06 1.83
C VAL A 198 26.43 -21.14 1.21
N LEU A 199 26.13 -19.83 1.09
CA LEU A 199 27.09 -18.82 0.66
C LEU A 199 26.93 -17.56 1.51
N PHE A 200 28.03 -17.06 2.03
CA PHE A 200 28.15 -15.78 2.75
C PHE A 200 29.58 -15.31 2.75
N LYS A 201 29.83 -14.03 3.01
CA LYS A 201 31.18 -13.46 3.11
C LYS A 201 31.73 -13.73 4.51
N ALA A 202 32.64 -14.71 4.63
CA ALA A 202 33.11 -15.18 5.95
C ALA A 202 33.87 -14.12 6.77
N ASN A 203 34.53 -13.17 6.11
CA ASN A 203 35.24 -12.06 6.76
C ASN A 203 34.37 -10.81 7.01
N ASP A 204 33.14 -10.79 6.48
CA ASP A 204 32.13 -9.73 6.71
C ASP A 204 30.70 -10.27 6.59
N PRO A 205 30.29 -11.23 7.45
CA PRO A 205 29.00 -11.91 7.32
C PRO A 205 27.81 -11.04 7.69
N GLU A 206 28.02 -9.88 8.30
CA GLU A 206 26.96 -9.01 8.82
C GLU A 206 26.63 -7.85 7.87
N ASN A 207 27.50 -7.57 6.90
CA ASN A 207 27.34 -6.43 6.00
C ASN A 207 27.08 -6.84 4.54
N VAL A 208 27.60 -7.99 4.11
CA VAL A 208 27.49 -8.47 2.74
C VAL A 208 26.33 -9.45 2.59
N GLY A 209 25.31 -9.06 1.84
CA GLY A 209 24.13 -9.90 1.54
C GLY A 209 24.18 -10.48 0.14
N ALA A 210 23.16 -11.26 -0.22
CA ALA A 210 22.94 -11.75 -1.56
C ALA A 210 21.72 -11.07 -2.20
N VAL A 211 21.81 -10.73 -3.49
CA VAL A 211 20.75 -9.97 -4.17
C VAL A 211 20.26 -10.65 -5.43
N ASP A 212 21.11 -11.37 -6.16
CA ASP A 212 20.72 -12.10 -7.37
C ASP A 212 21.27 -13.53 -7.39
N LEU A 213 20.57 -14.41 -8.12
CA LEU A 213 20.84 -15.83 -8.16
C LEU A 213 20.33 -16.44 -9.47
N ALA A 214 21.15 -17.19 -10.17
CA ALA A 214 20.78 -17.94 -11.36
C ALA A 214 21.14 -19.43 -11.23
N ILE A 215 20.31 -20.30 -11.80
CA ILE A 215 20.51 -21.75 -11.85
C ILE A 215 20.63 -22.19 -13.31
N ASP A 216 21.53 -23.13 -13.60
CA ASP A 216 21.59 -23.76 -14.91
C ASP A 216 20.35 -24.68 -15.09
N PRO A 217 19.48 -24.42 -16.06
CA PRO A 217 18.25 -25.20 -16.24
C PRO A 217 18.49 -26.61 -16.71
N LYS A 218 19.69 -26.97 -17.23
CA LYS A 218 20.07 -28.31 -17.67
C LYS A 218 20.75 -29.10 -16.57
N ASP A 219 21.63 -28.44 -15.79
CA ASP A 219 22.30 -29.01 -14.62
C ASP A 219 22.07 -28.17 -13.36
N PRO A 220 21.05 -28.46 -12.57
CA PRO A 220 20.69 -27.67 -11.40
C PRO A 220 21.73 -27.69 -10.25
N ARG A 221 22.86 -28.42 -10.42
CA ARG A 221 24.01 -28.32 -9.52
C ARG A 221 24.85 -27.11 -9.78
N VAL A 222 24.74 -26.52 -10.98
CA VAL A 222 25.47 -25.29 -11.35
C VAL A 222 24.63 -24.07 -11.00
N LEU A 223 25.21 -23.23 -10.16
CA LEU A 223 24.57 -22.00 -9.65
C LEU A 223 25.51 -20.81 -9.75
N TYR A 224 24.96 -19.64 -9.98
CA TYR A 224 25.65 -18.36 -9.91
C TYR A 224 24.93 -17.46 -8.92
N ALA A 225 25.68 -16.77 -8.04
CA ALA A 225 25.12 -15.92 -7.01
C ALA A 225 25.89 -14.60 -6.91
N SER A 226 25.17 -13.50 -6.80
CA SER A 226 25.72 -12.17 -6.57
C SER A 226 25.65 -11.83 -5.09
N LEU A 227 26.80 -11.52 -4.49
CA LEU A 227 26.87 -10.89 -3.18
C LEU A 227 27.06 -9.38 -3.35
N TRP A 228 26.41 -8.63 -2.48
CA TRP A 228 26.42 -7.17 -2.48
C TRP A 228 26.47 -6.61 -1.06
N ALA A 229 27.38 -5.64 -0.84
CA ALA A 229 27.48 -4.92 0.41
C ALA A 229 26.75 -3.58 0.30
N THR A 230 25.77 -3.37 1.17
CA THR A 230 25.02 -2.11 1.19
C THR A 230 24.39 -1.83 2.56
N ARG A 231 24.29 -0.55 2.90
CA ARG A 231 23.66 -0.01 4.09
C ARG A 231 23.03 1.32 3.75
N ARG A 232 21.96 1.66 4.42
CA ARG A 232 21.31 2.95 4.27
C ARG A 232 21.29 3.74 5.57
N PRO A 233 21.88 4.94 5.63
CA PRO A 233 21.75 5.83 6.76
C PRO A 233 20.37 6.51 6.79
N PRO A 234 19.87 6.93 7.96
CA PRO A 234 18.53 7.50 8.11
C PRO A 234 18.33 8.83 7.38
N TRP A 235 19.40 9.61 7.16
CA TRP A 235 19.36 10.89 6.44
C TRP A 235 19.41 10.75 4.92
N SER A 236 19.78 9.57 4.40
CA SER A 236 19.94 9.36 2.96
C SER A 236 18.64 8.83 2.32
N VAL A 237 18.31 9.35 1.14
CA VAL A 237 17.21 8.83 0.34
C VAL A 237 17.60 7.54 -0.36
N TYR A 238 18.84 7.43 -0.79
CA TYR A 238 19.39 6.28 -1.51
C TYR A 238 20.49 5.59 -0.71
N ALA A 239 20.66 4.28 -0.92
CA ALA A 239 21.80 3.55 -0.39
C ALA A 239 23.04 3.74 -1.28
N PRO A 240 24.26 3.63 -0.73
CA PRO A 240 25.47 3.50 -1.55
C PRO A 240 25.40 2.21 -2.37
N SER A 241 25.78 2.27 -3.65
CA SER A 241 25.89 1.07 -4.50
C SER A 241 27.16 0.27 -4.28
N ASN A 242 28.25 0.98 -3.99
CA ASN A 242 29.63 0.48 -4.12
C ASN A 242 30.30 0.45 -2.76
N MET A 243 30.03 -0.61 -2.00
CA MET A 243 30.72 -0.93 -0.75
C MET A 243 31.55 -2.21 -0.95
N ALA A 244 32.74 -2.27 -0.34
CA ALA A 244 33.65 -3.41 -0.46
C ALA A 244 33.00 -4.73 -0.01
N GLY A 245 33.33 -5.85 -0.68
CA GLY A 245 32.93 -7.17 -0.27
C GLY A 245 31.98 -7.92 -1.20
N GLY A 246 31.40 -7.24 -2.21
CA GLY A 246 30.55 -7.83 -3.22
C GLY A 246 31.28 -8.79 -4.17
N GLY A 247 30.58 -9.24 -5.22
CA GLY A 247 31.13 -10.03 -6.32
C GLY A 247 30.24 -11.18 -6.76
N LEU A 248 30.61 -11.79 -7.89
CA LEU A 248 29.90 -12.94 -8.48
C LEU A 248 30.56 -14.27 -8.08
N TYR A 249 29.76 -15.24 -7.68
CA TYR A 249 30.22 -16.56 -7.21
C TYR A 249 29.57 -17.68 -8.03
N LYS A 250 30.27 -18.81 -8.18
CA LYS A 250 29.77 -20.03 -8.85
C LYS A 250 29.89 -21.23 -7.94
N SER A 251 28.87 -22.09 -7.97
CA SER A 251 28.89 -23.45 -7.45
C SER A 251 28.68 -24.44 -8.59
N THR A 252 29.25 -25.68 -8.47
CA THR A 252 29.05 -26.79 -9.40
C THR A 252 28.57 -28.06 -8.70
N ASP A 253 28.24 -27.97 -7.41
CA ASP A 253 27.87 -29.08 -6.55
C ASP A 253 26.53 -28.83 -5.82
N GLY A 254 25.68 -27.99 -6.38
CA GLY A 254 24.36 -27.65 -5.80
C GLY A 254 24.45 -26.73 -4.61
N GLY A 255 25.49 -25.90 -4.53
CA GLY A 255 25.70 -24.92 -3.49
C GLY A 255 26.43 -25.42 -2.25
N ASP A 256 27.05 -26.60 -2.28
CA ASP A 256 27.86 -27.08 -1.16
C ASP A 256 29.18 -26.32 -1.06
N THR A 257 29.81 -26.00 -2.20
CA THR A 257 30.98 -25.15 -2.28
C THR A 257 30.81 -24.04 -3.33
N TRP A 258 31.47 -22.91 -3.08
CA TRP A 258 31.40 -21.73 -3.92
C TRP A 258 32.77 -21.14 -4.21
N LYS A 259 32.98 -20.68 -5.44
CA LYS A 259 34.18 -20.00 -5.87
C LYS A 259 33.82 -18.61 -6.40
N GLN A 260 34.48 -17.56 -5.90
CA GLN A 260 34.36 -16.21 -6.50
C GLN A 260 34.93 -16.23 -7.90
N LEU A 261 34.19 -15.64 -8.82
CA LEU A 261 34.60 -15.50 -10.22
C LEU A 261 35.45 -14.24 -10.40
N ALA A 262 36.41 -14.39 -11.32
CA ALA A 262 37.29 -13.33 -11.78
C ALA A 262 37.40 -13.47 -13.31
N GLY A 263 38.58 -13.58 -13.86
CA GLY A 263 38.78 -13.95 -15.27
C GLY A 263 38.28 -12.89 -16.26
N GLY A 264 38.40 -11.62 -15.91
CA GLY A 264 37.96 -10.47 -16.72
C GLY A 264 36.79 -9.68 -16.11
N LEU A 265 36.17 -10.19 -15.04
CA LEU A 265 35.25 -9.38 -14.21
C LEU A 265 36.02 -8.44 -13.30
N PRO A 266 35.53 -7.23 -13.02
CA PRO A 266 36.09 -6.41 -11.96
C PRO A 266 35.93 -7.08 -10.60
N THR A 267 36.92 -7.00 -9.74
CA THR A 267 36.97 -7.63 -8.42
C THR A 267 37.48 -6.71 -7.33
N ASP A 268 37.56 -5.42 -7.62
CA ASP A 268 37.99 -4.39 -6.68
C ASP A 268 36.92 -4.01 -5.67
N ASP A 269 37.26 -3.14 -4.74
CA ASP A 269 36.35 -2.68 -3.68
C ASP A 269 35.25 -1.71 -4.15
N PHE A 270 35.16 -1.46 -5.45
CA PHE A 270 34.18 -0.55 -6.04
C PHE A 270 33.05 -1.26 -6.81
N VAL A 271 33.13 -2.58 -6.91
CA VAL A 271 32.07 -3.39 -7.53
C VAL A 271 30.80 -3.32 -6.69
N GLY A 272 29.76 -2.82 -7.31
CA GLY A 272 28.42 -2.75 -6.74
C GLY A 272 27.60 -4.02 -6.95
N LYS A 273 26.34 -3.81 -7.27
CA LYS A 273 25.38 -4.89 -7.56
C LYS A 273 25.73 -5.57 -8.91
N ILE A 274 25.55 -6.87 -8.98
CA ILE A 274 25.76 -7.65 -10.21
C ILE A 274 24.49 -8.45 -10.49
N GLY A 275 23.89 -8.29 -11.66
CA GLY A 275 22.84 -9.17 -12.18
C GLY A 275 23.45 -10.31 -12.98
N VAL A 276 22.90 -11.51 -12.92
CA VAL A 276 23.42 -12.69 -13.61
C VAL A 276 22.33 -13.55 -14.24
N ALA A 277 22.56 -14.02 -15.47
CA ALA A 277 21.66 -14.94 -16.16
C ALA A 277 22.39 -15.99 -16.96
N VAL A 278 21.91 -17.23 -16.94
CA VAL A 278 22.41 -18.37 -17.73
C VAL A 278 21.53 -18.53 -18.98
N ALA A 279 22.13 -18.65 -20.16
CA ALA A 279 21.38 -18.90 -21.39
C ALA A 279 20.80 -20.32 -21.42
N PRO A 280 19.47 -20.50 -21.45
CA PRO A 280 18.88 -21.84 -21.34
C PRO A 280 19.23 -22.78 -22.51
N SER A 281 19.39 -22.24 -23.71
CA SER A 281 19.78 -23.02 -24.89
C SER A 281 21.25 -23.46 -24.85
N ASN A 282 22.13 -22.62 -24.25
CA ASN A 282 23.58 -22.87 -24.13
C ASN A 282 24.09 -22.45 -22.74
N PRO A 283 24.12 -23.32 -21.73
CA PRO A 283 24.54 -22.95 -20.37
C PRO A 283 26.02 -22.55 -20.22
N ASN A 284 26.85 -22.78 -21.26
CA ASN A 284 28.20 -22.21 -21.27
C ASN A 284 28.17 -20.68 -21.47
N ARG A 285 27.12 -20.15 -22.11
CA ARG A 285 26.88 -18.72 -22.24
C ARG A 285 26.22 -18.19 -20.98
N VAL A 286 26.97 -17.37 -20.23
CA VAL A 286 26.50 -16.68 -19.03
C VAL A 286 26.65 -15.18 -19.22
N TRP A 287 25.64 -14.45 -18.86
CA TRP A 287 25.59 -12.99 -18.94
C TRP A 287 25.68 -12.39 -17.54
N ALA A 288 26.36 -11.25 -17.42
CA ALA A 288 26.34 -10.42 -16.22
C ALA A 288 26.25 -8.95 -16.59
N VAL A 289 25.48 -8.19 -15.80
CA VAL A 289 25.51 -6.73 -15.79
C VAL A 289 26.13 -6.28 -14.47
N VAL A 290 27.14 -5.43 -14.54
CA VAL A 290 27.98 -5.08 -13.40
C VAL A 290 27.91 -3.59 -13.16
N ASP A 291 27.47 -3.16 -11.95
CA ASP A 291 27.65 -1.79 -11.48
C ASP A 291 29.07 -1.61 -10.91
N ASP A 292 29.78 -0.69 -11.48
CA ASP A 292 31.12 -0.30 -10.99
C ASP A 292 31.36 1.18 -11.31
N LEU A 293 30.89 2.04 -10.42
CA LEU A 293 31.03 3.50 -10.57
C LEU A 293 32.42 4.02 -10.18
N GLY A 294 33.28 3.17 -9.64
CA GLY A 294 34.55 3.57 -9.10
C GLY A 294 34.45 4.52 -7.89
N ALA A 295 35.61 4.88 -7.29
CA ALA A 295 35.68 5.79 -6.13
C ALA A 295 35.18 7.24 -6.40
N ALA A 296 34.71 7.53 -7.62
CA ALA A 296 34.52 8.90 -8.09
C ALA A 296 33.10 9.43 -8.01
N VAL A 297 32.10 8.62 -7.61
CA VAL A 297 30.70 9.07 -7.64
C VAL A 297 29.99 8.80 -6.32
N ALA A 298 30.43 9.45 -5.27
CA ALA A 298 29.47 9.96 -4.30
C ALA A 298 28.66 11.04 -5.03
N ARG A 299 27.52 10.67 -5.60
CA ARG A 299 26.62 11.66 -6.22
C ARG A 299 26.17 12.63 -5.15
N PRO A 300 26.30 13.97 -5.38
CA PRO A 300 25.55 14.89 -4.58
C PRO A 300 24.07 14.50 -4.66
N ILE A 301 23.36 14.51 -3.54
CA ILE A 301 21.91 14.21 -3.39
C ILE A 301 21.03 15.13 -4.28
N ARG A 302 21.64 16.02 -5.05
CA ARG A 302 21.01 16.97 -5.97
C ARG A 302 21.74 16.90 -7.30
N GLY A 303 21.09 16.43 -8.35
CA GLY A 303 21.36 16.57 -9.78
C GLY A 303 22.42 17.54 -10.29
N GLY A 304 23.47 17.77 -9.52
CA GLY A 304 24.63 18.54 -9.92
C GLY A 304 25.54 17.71 -10.80
N PRO A 305 26.41 18.36 -11.60
CA PRO A 305 27.39 17.68 -12.41
C PRO A 305 28.30 16.82 -11.53
N PRO A 306 28.81 15.67 -12.03
CA PRO A 306 29.79 14.87 -11.32
C PRO A 306 30.94 15.72 -10.83
N ALA A 307 31.43 15.49 -9.61
CA ALA A 307 32.62 16.15 -9.12
C ALA A 307 33.77 15.83 -10.07
N ALA A 308 34.27 16.84 -10.74
CA ALA A 308 35.41 16.72 -11.64
C ALA A 308 36.64 16.28 -10.84
N GLY A 309 37.23 15.13 -11.19
CA GLY A 309 38.60 14.94 -10.80
C GLY A 309 39.07 13.55 -10.33
N ARG A 310 38.48 12.42 -10.74
CA ARG A 310 39.18 11.13 -10.72
C ARG A 310 38.83 10.35 -11.97
N GLU A 311 39.79 10.29 -12.91
CA GLU A 311 39.76 9.36 -14.02
C GLU A 311 40.09 7.97 -13.45
N HIS A 312 39.08 7.23 -12.99
CA HIS A 312 39.16 5.80 -12.80
C HIS A 312 38.44 5.15 -13.98
N GLU A 313 39.11 4.26 -14.68
CA GLU A 313 38.48 3.46 -15.71
C GLU A 313 37.51 2.50 -15.04
N THR A 314 36.21 2.79 -15.13
CA THR A 314 35.20 1.97 -14.47
C THR A 314 35.08 0.60 -15.14
N GLY A 315 34.96 -0.47 -14.34
CA GLY A 315 34.67 -1.81 -14.82
C GLY A 315 33.19 -2.04 -15.12
N GLY A 316 32.31 -1.02 -14.94
CA GLY A 316 30.87 -1.17 -15.16
C GLY A 316 30.51 -1.52 -16.60
N GLY A 317 29.54 -2.41 -16.80
CA GLY A 317 29.15 -2.84 -18.14
C GLY A 317 28.41 -4.17 -18.21
N VAL A 318 28.14 -4.59 -19.44
CA VAL A 318 27.60 -5.91 -19.74
C VAL A 318 28.75 -6.86 -20.11
N TYR A 319 28.79 -7.99 -19.44
CA TYR A 319 29.79 -9.03 -19.60
C TYR A 319 29.17 -10.34 -20.08
N VAL A 320 29.95 -11.08 -20.87
CA VAL A 320 29.58 -12.40 -21.40
C VAL A 320 30.72 -13.38 -21.14
N SER A 321 30.36 -14.57 -20.71
CA SER A 321 31.21 -15.75 -20.66
C SER A 321 30.70 -16.81 -21.64
N ASP A 322 31.58 -17.49 -22.36
CA ASP A 322 31.29 -18.63 -23.25
C ASP A 322 31.80 -19.96 -22.69
N ASP A 323 32.39 -19.94 -21.51
CA ASP A 323 33.00 -21.10 -20.84
C ASP A 323 32.43 -21.29 -19.41
N ALA A 324 31.09 -20.99 -19.27
CA ALA A 324 30.36 -21.16 -18.02
C ALA A 324 30.99 -20.37 -16.85
N GLY A 325 31.52 -19.18 -17.13
CA GLY A 325 32.01 -18.24 -16.12
C GLY A 325 33.50 -18.40 -15.77
N ALA A 326 34.27 -19.21 -16.52
CA ALA A 326 35.72 -19.29 -16.29
C ALA A 326 36.45 -18.04 -16.77
N THR A 327 36.06 -17.50 -17.93
CA THR A 327 36.53 -16.23 -18.46
C THR A 327 35.39 -15.32 -18.87
N TRP A 328 35.59 -14.00 -18.81
CA TRP A 328 34.57 -13.01 -19.10
C TRP A 328 35.09 -11.92 -20.03
N GLN A 329 34.28 -11.50 -20.96
CA GLN A 329 34.51 -10.39 -21.85
C GLN A 329 33.49 -9.28 -21.60
N ARG A 330 33.95 -8.05 -21.39
CA ARG A 330 33.09 -6.86 -21.39
C ARG A 330 32.67 -6.58 -22.83
N VAL A 331 31.42 -6.84 -23.17
CA VAL A 331 30.89 -6.69 -24.53
C VAL A 331 30.29 -5.30 -24.77
N ASN A 332 29.87 -4.62 -23.69
CA ASN A 332 29.34 -3.25 -23.80
C ASN A 332 29.60 -2.47 -22.50
N SER A 333 29.93 -1.17 -22.66
CA SER A 333 30.22 -0.27 -21.55
C SER A 333 29.30 0.94 -21.46
N GLU A 334 28.22 0.97 -22.26
CA GLU A 334 27.24 2.06 -22.22
C GLU A 334 26.62 2.23 -20.84
N GLN A 335 26.82 3.39 -20.22
CA GLN A 335 26.39 3.64 -18.83
C GLN A 335 24.89 3.46 -18.62
N ARG A 336 24.04 3.72 -19.63
CA ARG A 336 22.57 3.50 -19.55
C ARG A 336 22.17 2.05 -19.25
N LEU A 337 23.07 1.08 -19.45
CA LEU A 337 22.82 -0.35 -19.24
C LEU A 337 23.12 -0.80 -17.81
N TRP A 338 24.01 -0.10 -17.08
CA TRP A 338 24.54 -0.58 -15.80
C TRP A 338 24.61 0.46 -14.67
N SER A 339 24.29 1.73 -14.92
CA SER A 339 24.29 2.74 -13.85
C SER A 339 23.08 2.60 -12.92
N ARG A 340 23.17 3.21 -11.71
CA ARG A 340 22.15 3.16 -10.66
C ARG A 340 22.01 1.76 -10.03
N GLY A 341 23.13 1.05 -9.82
CA GLY A 341 23.14 -0.31 -9.24
C GLY A 341 22.52 -0.42 -7.85
N TRP A 342 22.42 0.67 -7.09
CA TRP A 342 21.64 0.69 -5.85
C TRP A 342 20.14 0.36 -6.08
N TYR A 343 19.66 0.47 -7.32
CA TYR A 343 18.25 0.29 -7.69
C TYR A 343 18.07 -0.81 -8.75
N PHE A 344 18.84 -0.80 -9.80
CA PHE A 344 18.73 -1.75 -10.93
C PHE A 344 19.77 -2.88 -10.87
N GLU A 345 20.12 -3.48 -11.97
CA GLU A 345 21.05 -4.56 -12.25
C GLU A 345 20.39 -5.91 -12.48
N SER A 346 19.35 -5.96 -13.31
CA SER A 346 18.73 -7.22 -13.73
C SER A 346 19.01 -7.51 -15.19
N ILE A 347 19.20 -8.79 -15.51
CA ILE A 347 19.42 -9.29 -16.87
C ILE A 347 18.64 -10.57 -17.09
N ALA A 348 18.06 -10.73 -18.28
CA ALA A 348 17.37 -11.94 -18.69
C ALA A 348 17.85 -12.39 -20.09
N VAL A 349 17.83 -13.68 -20.36
CA VAL A 349 18.30 -14.25 -21.64
C VAL A 349 17.16 -14.99 -22.33
N ASP A 350 17.07 -14.84 -23.64
CA ASP A 350 16.13 -15.56 -24.47
C ASP A 350 16.33 -17.09 -24.34
N PRO A 351 15.25 -17.87 -24.19
CA PRO A 351 15.38 -19.31 -23.96
C PRO A 351 15.95 -20.09 -25.15
N VAL A 352 15.86 -19.55 -26.34
CA VAL A 352 16.25 -20.23 -27.60
C VAL A 352 17.54 -19.63 -28.17
N ASN A 353 17.64 -18.31 -28.21
CA ASN A 353 18.81 -17.61 -28.78
C ASN A 353 19.75 -17.07 -27.67
N PRO A 354 20.92 -17.68 -27.44
CA PRO A 354 21.85 -17.26 -26.40
C PRO A 354 22.50 -15.90 -26.66
N ASP A 355 22.40 -15.35 -27.86
CA ASP A 355 22.89 -14.01 -28.24
C ASP A 355 21.83 -12.92 -28.04
N ARG A 356 20.58 -13.30 -27.72
CA ARG A 356 19.51 -12.38 -27.36
C ARG A 356 19.41 -12.28 -25.86
N ALA A 357 19.62 -11.08 -25.33
CA ALA A 357 19.46 -10.80 -23.90
C ALA A 357 18.76 -9.46 -23.69
N TYR A 358 18.21 -9.30 -22.49
CA TYR A 358 17.52 -8.11 -22.04
C TYR A 358 18.21 -7.57 -20.81
N VAL A 359 18.60 -6.29 -20.85
CA VAL A 359 19.09 -5.56 -19.68
C VAL A 359 17.98 -4.65 -19.17
N ILE A 360 17.69 -4.76 -17.90
CA ILE A 360 16.57 -4.09 -17.23
C ILE A 360 17.15 -2.96 -16.36
N ASN A 361 16.76 -1.75 -16.69
CA ASN A 361 17.24 -0.52 -16.04
C ASN A 361 16.13 0.54 -16.10
N THR A 362 16.45 1.85 -16.20
CA THR A 362 15.46 2.92 -16.42
C THR A 362 14.56 2.66 -17.63
N ALA A 363 15.09 1.99 -18.63
CA ALA A 363 14.35 1.36 -19.72
C ALA A 363 14.79 -0.10 -19.86
N THR A 364 14.00 -0.91 -20.53
CA THR A 364 14.41 -2.27 -20.90
C THR A 364 15.04 -2.28 -22.27
N TYR A 365 16.26 -2.78 -22.35
CA TYR A 365 17.05 -2.83 -23.57
C TYR A 365 17.26 -4.27 -24.02
N MET A 366 17.22 -4.51 -25.32
CA MET A 366 17.45 -5.82 -25.93
C MET A 366 18.66 -5.80 -26.85
N THR A 367 19.48 -6.83 -26.76
CA THR A 367 20.51 -7.18 -27.77
C THR A 367 20.09 -8.41 -28.54
N THR A 368 20.56 -8.55 -29.78
CA THR A 368 20.43 -9.76 -30.62
C THR A 368 21.75 -10.17 -31.27
N ASP A 369 22.84 -9.50 -30.92
CA ASP A 369 24.16 -9.64 -31.52
C ASP A 369 25.26 -9.99 -30.47
N GLY A 370 24.85 -10.60 -29.37
CA GLY A 370 25.78 -11.03 -28.30
C GLY A 370 26.25 -9.86 -27.42
N GLY A 371 25.46 -8.78 -27.34
CA GLY A 371 25.73 -7.64 -26.44
C GLY A 371 26.53 -6.52 -27.06
N LYS A 372 26.79 -6.53 -28.38
CA LYS A 372 27.54 -5.45 -29.06
C LYS A 372 26.67 -4.20 -29.17
N THR A 373 25.39 -4.36 -29.48
CA THR A 373 24.44 -3.26 -29.58
C THR A 373 23.19 -3.55 -28.76
N PHE A 374 22.60 -2.48 -28.20
CA PHE A 374 21.37 -2.55 -27.43
C PHE A 374 20.32 -1.55 -27.94
N VAL A 375 19.12 -2.04 -28.21
CA VAL A 375 17.97 -1.21 -28.59
C VAL A 375 16.92 -1.22 -27.48
N PRO A 376 16.26 -0.09 -27.19
CA PRO A 376 15.19 -0.07 -26.22
C PRO A 376 13.96 -0.81 -26.74
N VAL A 377 13.32 -1.61 -25.89
CA VAL A 377 12.06 -2.31 -26.20
C VAL A 377 10.89 -1.83 -25.34
N LYS A 378 11.20 -1.11 -24.25
CA LYS A 378 10.18 -0.50 -23.37
C LYS A 378 10.81 0.67 -22.59
N GLY A 379 10.04 1.77 -22.41
CA GLY A 379 10.37 2.85 -21.50
C GLY A 379 11.30 3.96 -22.02
N ALA A 380 11.90 3.84 -23.18
CA ALA A 380 12.75 4.91 -23.74
C ALA A 380 11.92 5.87 -24.62
N PRO A 381 12.29 7.18 -24.68
CA PRO A 381 13.46 7.81 -24.03
C PRO A 381 13.25 8.25 -22.58
N GLY A 382 12.01 8.16 -22.05
CA GLY A 382 11.66 8.64 -20.71
C GLY A 382 12.36 7.85 -19.62
N GLY A 383 11.97 6.64 -19.43
CA GLY A 383 12.37 5.75 -18.34
C GLY A 383 11.24 5.57 -17.33
N ASP A 384 10.82 4.33 -17.17
CA ASP A 384 9.73 3.94 -16.27
C ASP A 384 10.27 3.09 -15.11
N ASP A 385 11.61 3.00 -14.96
CA ASP A 385 12.34 2.28 -13.92
C ASP A 385 11.88 0.81 -13.78
N TYR A 386 12.52 -0.10 -14.53
CA TYR A 386 12.17 -1.51 -14.59
C TYR A 386 13.04 -2.37 -13.66
N HIS A 387 12.48 -3.50 -13.13
CA HIS A 387 13.15 -4.33 -12.11
C HIS A 387 13.47 -5.74 -12.56
N GLN A 388 12.47 -6.51 -12.98
CA GLN A 388 12.63 -7.89 -13.37
C GLN A 388 11.87 -8.23 -14.64
N LEU A 389 12.48 -9.08 -15.46
CA LEU A 389 11.85 -9.69 -16.62
C LEU A 389 11.88 -11.21 -16.48
N TRP A 390 10.71 -11.85 -16.57
CA TRP A 390 10.59 -13.27 -16.77
C TRP A 390 10.18 -13.55 -18.22
N VAL A 391 10.94 -14.43 -18.88
CA VAL A 391 10.67 -14.89 -20.25
C VAL A 391 10.24 -16.35 -20.18
N ASN A 392 9.14 -16.70 -20.85
CA ASN A 392 8.64 -18.06 -20.87
C ASN A 392 9.69 -19.01 -21.51
N PRO A 393 10.21 -20.02 -20.79
CA PRO A 393 11.25 -20.90 -21.29
C PRO A 393 10.80 -21.79 -22.46
N LYS A 394 9.47 -21.90 -22.72
CA LYS A 394 8.90 -22.65 -23.83
C LYS A 394 8.48 -21.77 -25.02
N ASP A 395 8.27 -20.46 -24.78
CA ASP A 395 7.87 -19.48 -25.81
C ASP A 395 8.45 -18.10 -25.48
N GLY A 396 9.59 -17.77 -26.07
CA GLY A 396 10.29 -16.50 -25.87
C GLY A 396 9.51 -15.25 -26.31
N ASN A 397 8.33 -15.39 -26.93
CA ASN A 397 7.44 -14.26 -27.22
C ASN A 397 6.60 -13.85 -26.01
N ARG A 398 6.47 -14.72 -25.01
CA ARG A 398 5.66 -14.46 -23.81
C ARG A 398 6.55 -14.09 -22.65
N MET A 399 6.31 -12.90 -22.12
CA MET A 399 7.12 -12.36 -21.04
C MET A 399 6.33 -11.40 -20.15
N VAL A 400 6.78 -11.30 -18.92
CA VAL A 400 6.24 -10.34 -17.94
C VAL A 400 7.38 -9.49 -17.41
N LEU A 401 7.14 -8.17 -17.36
CA LEU A 401 8.10 -7.15 -16.98
C LEU A 401 7.53 -6.28 -15.87
N SER A 402 8.26 -6.11 -14.77
CA SER A 402 7.88 -5.24 -13.65
C SER A 402 8.55 -3.87 -13.74
N SER A 403 7.87 -2.85 -13.22
CA SER A 403 8.36 -1.47 -13.15
C SER A 403 7.79 -0.71 -11.95
N ASP A 404 8.23 0.54 -11.77
CA ASP A 404 7.69 1.45 -10.76
C ASP A 404 6.22 1.84 -11.02
N GLN A 405 5.73 1.70 -12.26
CA GLN A 405 4.34 1.98 -12.64
C GLN A 405 3.45 0.73 -12.68
N GLY A 406 3.98 -0.45 -12.34
CA GLY A 406 3.24 -1.71 -12.35
C GLY A 406 3.89 -2.78 -13.21
N THR A 407 3.10 -3.76 -13.63
CA THR A 407 3.54 -4.92 -14.40
C THR A 407 2.90 -4.91 -15.78
N VAL A 408 3.69 -5.20 -16.81
CA VAL A 408 3.21 -5.35 -18.18
C VAL A 408 3.60 -6.70 -18.77
N ILE A 409 2.77 -7.21 -19.68
CA ILE A 409 2.94 -8.49 -20.33
C ILE A 409 3.05 -8.27 -21.82
N SER A 410 4.03 -8.94 -22.46
CA SER A 410 4.11 -9.08 -23.90
C SER A 410 3.84 -10.52 -24.32
N VAL A 411 3.11 -10.70 -25.44
CA VAL A 411 2.80 -11.99 -26.04
C VAL A 411 3.38 -12.11 -27.47
N ASP A 412 4.17 -11.14 -27.89
CA ASP A 412 4.68 -10.98 -29.26
C ASP A 412 6.19 -10.66 -29.31
N GLY A 413 6.94 -11.01 -28.27
CA GLY A 413 8.39 -10.82 -28.21
C GLY A 413 8.83 -9.38 -27.97
N ALA A 414 8.17 -8.71 -27.08
CA ALA A 414 8.40 -7.33 -26.64
C ALA A 414 8.05 -6.25 -27.69
N LYS A 415 7.23 -6.58 -28.70
CA LYS A 415 6.79 -5.59 -29.68
C LYS A 415 5.64 -4.74 -29.15
N THR A 416 4.73 -5.36 -28.41
CA THR A 416 3.63 -4.70 -27.71
C THR A 416 3.52 -5.18 -26.28
N TRP A 417 2.90 -4.37 -25.42
CA TRP A 417 2.77 -4.61 -24.00
C TRP A 417 1.35 -4.32 -23.51
N SER A 418 0.90 -5.06 -22.50
CA SER A 418 -0.37 -4.79 -21.82
C SER A 418 -0.32 -3.46 -21.07
N THR A 419 -1.44 -3.06 -20.49
CA THR A 419 -1.54 -1.86 -19.66
C THR A 419 -1.20 -2.13 -18.20
N TRP A 420 -0.85 -1.09 -17.45
CA TRP A 420 -0.79 -1.06 -15.98
C TRP A 420 -1.93 -0.22 -15.35
N TYR A 421 -2.88 0.26 -16.17
CA TYR A 421 -4.06 1.01 -15.69
C TYR A 421 -5.23 0.11 -15.24
N ASN A 422 -4.94 -1.11 -14.87
CA ASN A 422 -5.87 -2.11 -14.33
C ASN A 422 -5.34 -2.80 -13.06
N GLN A 423 -4.40 -2.15 -12.38
CA GLN A 423 -3.72 -2.68 -11.19
C GLN A 423 -3.87 -1.67 -10.06
N PRO A 424 -4.79 -1.86 -9.09
CA PRO A 424 -4.97 -0.91 -7.98
C PRO A 424 -3.86 -1.07 -6.93
N THR A 425 -2.60 -0.80 -7.34
CA THR A 425 -1.41 -0.96 -6.50
C THR A 425 -0.65 0.35 -6.29
N ALA A 426 -1.32 1.48 -6.46
CA ALA A 426 -0.74 2.80 -6.30
C ALA A 426 -0.11 3.02 -4.92
N GLN A 427 1.10 3.59 -4.91
CA GLN A 427 1.84 3.93 -3.71
C GLN A 427 1.64 5.42 -3.39
N ILE A 428 0.75 5.72 -2.45
CA ILE A 428 0.36 7.09 -2.09
C ILE A 428 1.01 7.48 -0.75
N TYR A 429 1.57 8.69 -0.68
CA TYR A 429 2.25 9.18 0.53
C TYR A 429 1.33 9.87 1.52
N HIS A 430 0.44 10.73 1.05
CA HIS A 430 -0.48 11.51 1.86
C HIS A 430 -1.86 11.54 1.22
N VAL A 431 -2.89 11.83 2.03
CA VAL A 431 -4.25 12.01 1.54
C VAL A 431 -4.82 13.34 2.01
N ALA A 432 -5.45 14.05 1.09
CA ALA A 432 -6.28 15.21 1.38
C ALA A 432 -7.62 15.07 0.67
N ALA A 433 -8.67 15.69 1.20
CA ALA A 433 -10.01 15.69 0.63
C ALA A 433 -10.45 17.12 0.31
N ASP A 434 -11.19 17.32 -0.79
CA ASP A 434 -11.85 18.59 -1.08
C ASP A 434 -13.27 18.63 -0.48
N ASN A 435 -13.95 19.77 -0.62
CA ASN A 435 -15.29 19.99 -0.10
C ASN A 435 -16.39 19.94 -1.19
N ARG A 436 -16.10 19.39 -2.38
CA ARG A 436 -17.10 19.15 -3.43
C ARG A 436 -18.09 18.04 -3.01
N PHE A 437 -19.19 17.93 -3.70
CA PHE A 437 -20.10 16.79 -3.56
C PHE A 437 -20.37 16.15 -4.93
N PRO A 438 -20.00 14.86 -5.14
CA PRO A 438 -19.14 14.07 -4.26
C PRO A 438 -17.73 14.65 -4.16
N TYR A 439 -17.08 14.43 -3.01
CA TYR A 439 -15.73 14.93 -2.81
C TYR A 439 -14.68 14.05 -3.48
N TRP A 440 -13.50 14.62 -3.65
CA TRP A 440 -12.34 13.94 -4.22
C TRP A 440 -11.25 13.77 -3.17
N LEU A 441 -10.50 12.68 -3.29
CA LEU A 441 -9.28 12.42 -2.54
C LEU A 441 -8.08 12.73 -3.43
N TYR A 442 -7.06 13.37 -2.86
CA TYR A 442 -5.84 13.76 -3.54
C TYR A 442 -4.62 13.25 -2.84
N GLY A 443 -3.57 12.92 -3.60
CA GLY A 443 -2.27 12.55 -3.09
C GLY A 443 -1.23 12.47 -4.19
N ALA A 444 0.05 12.39 -3.80
CA ALA A 444 1.13 12.09 -4.73
C ALA A 444 1.41 10.60 -4.74
N GLN A 445 1.41 10.01 -5.93
CA GLN A 445 1.82 8.63 -6.14
C GLN A 445 3.29 8.57 -6.50
N GLN A 446 4.02 7.71 -5.81
CA GLN A 446 5.42 7.39 -6.11
C GLN A 446 5.59 7.05 -7.60
N ASP A 447 6.56 7.67 -8.25
CA ASP A 447 6.95 7.49 -9.65
C ASP A 447 5.85 7.74 -10.72
N SER A 448 4.66 8.22 -10.31
CA SER A 448 3.52 8.46 -11.21
C SER A 448 2.89 9.85 -11.04
N GLY A 449 3.38 10.65 -10.11
CA GLY A 449 2.91 12.02 -9.89
C GLY A 449 1.60 12.13 -9.10
N GLY A 450 1.09 13.34 -8.98
CA GLY A 450 -0.14 13.60 -8.25
C GLY A 450 -1.37 12.97 -8.90
N VAL A 451 -2.32 12.56 -8.08
CA VAL A 451 -3.58 11.95 -8.51
C VAL A 451 -4.75 12.45 -7.66
N GLY A 452 -5.88 12.69 -8.33
CA GLY A 452 -7.19 12.89 -7.73
C GLY A 452 -8.12 11.74 -8.04
N VAL A 453 -8.92 11.31 -7.08
CA VAL A 453 -9.89 10.22 -7.22
C VAL A 453 -11.24 10.65 -6.68
N SER A 454 -12.30 10.50 -7.48
CA SER A 454 -13.67 10.74 -7.02
C SER A 454 -14.12 9.61 -6.08
N THR A 455 -14.76 9.97 -4.98
CA THR A 455 -15.29 8.98 -4.02
C THR A 455 -16.58 8.31 -4.48
N TRP A 456 -17.20 8.81 -5.56
CA TRP A 456 -18.45 8.32 -6.11
C TRP A 456 -18.53 8.53 -7.62
N SER A 457 -19.19 7.64 -8.33
CA SER A 457 -19.42 7.69 -9.78
C SER A 457 -20.91 7.67 -10.14
N ARG A 458 -21.29 8.52 -11.09
CA ARG A 458 -22.66 8.51 -11.66
C ARG A 458 -22.99 7.21 -12.41
N GLN A 459 -21.97 6.44 -12.79
CA GLN A 459 -22.09 5.21 -13.57
C GLN A 459 -22.35 3.96 -12.72
N GLY A 460 -22.36 4.11 -11.39
CA GLY A 460 -22.61 3.02 -10.45
C GLY A 460 -21.35 2.31 -9.95
N VAL A 461 -20.25 2.45 -10.66
CA VAL A 461 -18.93 1.90 -10.32
C VAL A 461 -17.83 2.93 -10.51
N LEU A 462 -16.77 2.84 -9.73
CA LEU A 462 -15.53 3.58 -9.92
C LEU A 462 -14.65 2.84 -10.92
N SER A 463 -14.06 3.53 -11.86
CA SER A 463 -13.20 2.99 -12.91
C SER A 463 -12.11 3.99 -13.30
N PHE A 464 -11.39 3.74 -14.39
CA PHE A 464 -10.44 4.71 -14.93
C PHE A 464 -11.04 6.10 -15.24
N ARG A 465 -12.36 6.22 -15.33
CA ARG A 465 -13.07 7.49 -15.56
C ARG A 465 -13.24 8.35 -14.31
N ASN A 466 -12.87 7.84 -13.15
CA ASN A 466 -13.13 8.46 -11.86
C ASN A 466 -11.85 8.89 -11.13
N TRP A 467 -10.72 8.83 -11.81
CA TRP A 467 -9.46 9.39 -11.34
C TRP A 467 -8.77 10.15 -12.46
N GLU A 468 -7.94 11.11 -12.11
CA GLU A 468 -7.18 11.93 -13.05
C GLU A 468 -5.82 12.32 -12.46
N PRO A 469 -4.79 12.50 -13.31
CA PRO A 469 -3.55 13.14 -12.87
C PRO A 469 -3.85 14.57 -12.40
N THR A 470 -3.14 15.01 -11.36
CA THR A 470 -3.24 16.42 -10.96
C THR A 470 -2.34 17.30 -11.80
N CYS A 471 -2.73 18.57 -11.94
CA CYS A 471 -1.93 19.59 -12.61
C CYS A 471 -0.61 19.92 -11.89
N LEU A 472 -0.43 19.46 -10.64
CA LEU A 472 0.82 19.55 -9.91
C LEU A 472 1.69 18.36 -10.22
N ALA A 473 2.90 18.63 -10.72
CA ALA A 473 3.92 17.63 -10.93
C ALA A 473 4.59 17.25 -9.59
N GLY A 474 5.10 16.03 -9.53
CA GLY A 474 5.91 15.52 -8.42
C GLY A 474 5.33 14.28 -7.79
N GLU A 475 6.19 13.30 -7.61
CA GLU A 475 5.86 11.96 -7.12
C GLU A 475 5.84 11.87 -5.58
N SER A 476 6.35 12.86 -4.88
CA SER A 476 6.56 12.84 -3.44
C SER A 476 5.98 14.04 -2.71
N ASN A 477 5.30 14.94 -3.42
CA ASN A 477 4.73 16.13 -2.81
C ASN A 477 3.42 15.81 -2.10
N THR A 478 3.07 16.60 -1.09
CA THR A 478 1.70 16.66 -0.60
C THR A 478 0.86 17.42 -1.62
N VAL A 479 -0.30 16.90 -1.98
CA VAL A 479 -1.27 17.56 -2.86
C VAL A 479 -2.47 17.96 -2.02
N VAL A 480 -2.73 19.26 -1.88
CA VAL A 480 -3.77 19.80 -1.00
C VAL A 480 -4.75 20.64 -1.81
N PRO A 481 -6.05 20.33 -1.81
CA PRO A 481 -7.06 21.16 -2.46
C PRO A 481 -7.34 22.43 -1.65
N ASP A 482 -7.71 23.52 -2.34
CA ASP A 482 -8.21 24.74 -1.71
C ASP A 482 -9.54 24.44 -0.98
N PRO A 483 -9.70 24.84 0.27
CA PRO A 483 -10.91 24.54 1.05
C PRO A 483 -12.20 25.17 0.49
N LYS A 484 -12.10 26.18 -0.40
CA LYS A 484 -13.28 26.84 -1.03
C LYS A 484 -13.45 26.53 -2.51
N ASP A 485 -12.37 26.12 -3.18
CA ASP A 485 -12.40 25.81 -4.60
C ASP A 485 -11.59 24.54 -4.89
N GLY A 486 -12.25 23.40 -4.92
CA GLY A 486 -11.60 22.09 -5.16
C GLY A 486 -10.90 21.96 -6.52
N ASN A 487 -11.01 22.94 -7.42
CA ASN A 487 -10.21 22.97 -8.66
C ASN A 487 -8.81 23.55 -8.44
N ILE A 488 -8.60 24.27 -7.37
CA ILE A 488 -7.28 24.84 -7.06
C ILE A 488 -6.53 23.86 -6.16
N LEU A 489 -5.36 23.42 -6.61
CA LEU A 489 -4.50 22.50 -5.89
C LEU A 489 -3.17 23.17 -5.53
N TYR A 490 -2.60 22.78 -4.38
CA TYR A 490 -1.30 23.22 -3.88
C TYR A 490 -0.39 22.03 -3.65
N GLY A 491 0.91 22.21 -3.90
CA GLY A 491 1.90 21.16 -3.66
C GLY A 491 3.33 21.60 -3.94
N GLY A 492 4.28 20.98 -3.26
CA GLY A 492 5.71 21.25 -3.47
C GLY A 492 6.17 22.63 -3.01
N GLY A 493 5.47 23.26 -2.10
CA GLY A 493 5.75 24.57 -1.51
C GLY A 493 4.96 25.70 -2.18
N ASP A 494 5.53 26.38 -3.14
CA ASP A 494 4.92 27.49 -3.88
C ASP A 494 4.07 27.04 -5.08
N GLY A 495 4.03 25.73 -5.37
CA GLY A 495 3.21 25.17 -6.45
C GLY A 495 1.72 25.40 -6.20
N ARG A 496 1.05 26.00 -7.17
CA ARG A 496 -0.39 26.23 -7.20
C ARG A 496 -0.89 26.08 -8.62
N CYS A 497 -1.93 25.31 -8.85
CA CYS A 497 -2.48 25.11 -10.19
C CYS A 497 -4.01 25.05 -10.20
N ASP A 498 -4.59 25.26 -11.36
CA ASP A 498 -6.00 25.07 -11.65
C ASP A 498 -6.17 23.71 -12.36
N GLN A 499 -6.78 22.74 -11.67
CA GLN A 499 -6.99 21.39 -12.15
C GLN A 499 -7.87 21.35 -13.41
N ALA A 500 -8.92 22.14 -13.46
CA ALA A 500 -9.85 22.15 -14.57
C ALA A 500 -9.21 22.69 -15.87
N LEU A 501 -8.29 23.64 -15.75
CA LEU A 501 -7.57 24.21 -16.90
C LEU A 501 -6.30 23.44 -17.22
N ASN A 502 -5.85 22.53 -16.36
CA ASN A 502 -4.58 21.81 -16.45
C ASN A 502 -3.40 22.77 -16.73
N LEU A 503 -3.45 23.94 -16.15
CA LEU A 503 -2.40 24.94 -16.26
C LEU A 503 -1.48 24.80 -15.06
N PRO A 504 -0.22 24.36 -15.24
CA PRO A 504 0.81 24.60 -14.24
C PRO A 504 1.08 26.10 -14.25
N ALA A 505 0.22 26.86 -13.60
CA ALA A 505 0.44 28.27 -13.54
C ALA A 505 1.37 28.60 -12.38
N PRO A 506 2.28 29.55 -12.54
CA PRO A 506 2.77 30.34 -11.43
C PRO A 506 1.63 31.30 -10.99
N LEU A 507 0.54 30.73 -10.47
CA LEU A 507 -0.51 31.49 -9.80
C LEU A 507 -0.12 31.74 -8.33
N GLY A 508 1.00 31.19 -7.88
CA GLY A 508 1.56 31.33 -6.55
C GLY A 508 2.61 32.44 -6.48
N GLY A 509 2.79 33.02 -5.32
CA GLY A 509 3.96 33.82 -4.98
C GLY A 509 5.15 32.93 -4.66
N GLU A 510 6.35 33.43 -4.96
CA GLU A 510 7.58 32.71 -4.62
C GLU A 510 7.78 32.63 -3.10
N LEU A 511 8.32 31.52 -2.62
CA LEU A 511 8.82 31.42 -1.25
C LEU A 511 9.95 32.46 -1.03
N PRO A 512 10.08 33.01 0.20
CA PRO A 512 11.20 33.86 0.54
C PRO A 512 12.53 33.23 0.15
N ALA A 513 13.39 34.00 -0.51
CA ALA A 513 14.68 33.52 -1.00
C ALA A 513 15.50 32.92 0.14
N ALA A 514 16.10 31.75 -0.10
CA ALA A 514 16.99 31.12 0.86
C ALA A 514 18.29 31.95 0.99
N ASP A 515 18.87 31.98 2.20
CA ASP A 515 20.22 32.51 2.40
C ASP A 515 21.20 31.64 1.59
N PRO A 516 22.08 32.23 0.77
CA PRO A 516 23.10 31.45 0.07
C PRO A 516 24.01 30.60 0.99
N ASN A 517 24.16 31.00 2.26
CA ASN A 517 24.96 30.29 3.26
C ASN A 517 24.14 29.24 4.04
N ASP A 518 22.79 29.28 3.93
CA ASP A 518 21.87 28.28 4.50
C ASP A 518 20.80 27.94 3.46
N PRO A 519 21.15 27.16 2.44
CA PRO A 519 20.25 26.83 1.34
C PRO A 519 19.05 26.02 1.81
N ALA A 520 17.93 26.15 1.12
CA ALA A 520 16.72 25.40 1.40
C ALA A 520 16.98 23.89 1.39
N ARG A 521 16.77 23.23 2.52
CA ARG A 521 16.92 21.78 2.66
C ARG A 521 15.67 21.09 2.13
N ARG A 522 15.83 19.91 1.56
CA ARG A 522 14.74 19.11 0.97
C ARG A 522 14.91 17.67 1.35
N THR A 523 13.77 17.03 1.63
CA THR A 523 13.66 15.59 1.75
C THR A 523 12.44 15.11 0.96
N TRP A 524 12.22 13.82 0.93
CA TRP A 524 11.03 13.22 0.33
C TRP A 524 9.79 13.57 1.18
N THR A 525 8.69 14.01 0.57
CA THR A 525 7.41 14.30 1.24
C THR A 525 7.44 15.43 2.28
N LEU A 526 7.80 16.65 1.88
CA LEU A 526 7.63 17.83 2.74
C LEU A 526 6.15 18.17 2.94
N PRO A 527 5.74 18.57 4.17
CA PRO A 527 4.35 18.82 4.49
C PRO A 527 3.82 20.12 3.88
N GLN A 528 2.57 20.09 3.46
CA GLN A 528 1.78 21.24 3.10
C GLN A 528 0.36 21.05 3.64
N VAL A 529 -0.18 22.04 4.37
CA VAL A 529 -1.46 21.89 5.07
C VAL A 529 -2.18 23.21 5.22
N PHE A 530 -3.52 23.19 5.10
CA PHE A 530 -4.37 24.32 5.49
C PHE A 530 -4.73 24.24 6.97
N SER A 531 -4.72 25.39 7.63
CA SER A 531 -5.27 25.56 8.97
C SER A 531 -6.80 25.55 8.91
N LEU A 532 -7.42 24.77 9.78
CA LEU A 532 -8.88 24.78 9.93
C LEU A 532 -9.39 26.03 10.68
N ALA A 533 -8.53 26.67 11.47
CA ALA A 533 -8.92 27.84 12.28
C ALA A 533 -9.03 29.12 11.47
N ASP A 534 -8.17 29.33 10.47
CA ASP A 534 -8.09 30.60 9.72
C ASP A 534 -7.81 30.45 8.21
N GLU A 535 -7.83 29.22 7.70
CA GLU A 535 -7.54 28.89 6.29
C GLU A 535 -6.14 29.33 5.81
N ALA A 536 -5.19 29.58 6.71
CA ALA A 536 -3.82 29.84 6.32
C ALA A 536 -3.17 28.56 5.77
N LEU A 537 -2.39 28.72 4.69
CA LEU A 537 -1.64 27.62 4.08
C LEU A 537 -0.22 27.60 4.66
N TYR A 538 0.20 26.46 5.14
CA TYR A 538 1.55 26.22 5.68
C TYR A 538 2.35 25.29 4.78
N TYR A 539 3.66 25.54 4.74
CA TYR A 539 4.68 24.72 4.09
C TYR A 539 5.97 24.75 4.90
N SER A 540 6.85 23.78 4.73
CA SER A 540 8.15 23.77 5.41
C SER A 540 9.31 23.23 4.57
N ASN A 541 10.50 23.61 4.98
CA ASN A 541 11.78 22.96 4.79
C ASN A 541 12.47 22.88 6.18
N GLN A 542 13.68 23.44 6.42
CA GLN A 542 14.17 23.65 7.79
C GLN A 542 13.42 24.78 8.52
N PHE A 543 12.68 25.59 7.77
CA PHE A 543 11.84 26.68 8.26
C PHE A 543 10.37 26.36 8.04
N VAL A 544 9.50 27.06 8.75
CA VAL A 544 8.05 27.09 8.50
C VAL A 544 7.69 28.34 7.74
N PHE A 545 6.93 28.17 6.67
CA PHE A 545 6.37 29.25 5.86
C PHE A 545 4.85 29.23 5.96
N ARG A 546 4.26 30.42 5.87
CA ARG A 546 2.82 30.62 5.93
C ARG A 546 2.36 31.58 4.83
N SER A 547 1.20 31.29 4.24
CA SER A 547 0.47 32.17 3.35
C SER A 547 -0.94 32.38 3.89
N ARG A 548 -1.40 33.62 4.00
CA ARG A 548 -2.77 34.00 4.39
C ARG A 548 -3.64 34.39 3.19
N ASP A 549 -3.08 34.42 2.01
CA ASP A 549 -3.71 34.81 0.76
C ASP A 549 -3.72 33.71 -0.30
N ARG A 550 -3.74 32.43 0.18
CA ARG A 550 -3.80 31.22 -0.64
C ARG A 550 -2.63 31.08 -1.60
N GLY A 551 -1.43 31.19 -1.06
CA GLY A 551 -0.19 30.98 -1.78
C GLY A 551 0.22 32.11 -2.71
N ARG A 552 -0.42 33.31 -2.64
CA ARG A 552 -0.01 34.48 -3.46
C ARG A 552 1.18 35.20 -2.86
N SER A 553 1.32 35.16 -1.54
CA SER A 553 2.49 35.63 -0.83
C SER A 553 2.82 34.70 0.32
N TRP A 554 4.10 34.63 0.69
CA TRP A 554 4.60 33.76 1.74
C TRP A 554 5.47 34.53 2.73
N GLU A 555 5.32 34.20 4.00
CA GLU A 555 6.18 34.70 5.08
C GLU A 555 6.91 33.53 5.76
N LYS A 556 8.16 33.74 6.10
CA LYS A 556 8.93 32.82 6.94
C LYS A 556 8.62 33.16 8.40
N ILE A 557 8.01 32.21 9.14
CA ILE A 557 7.53 32.43 10.51
C ILE A 557 8.36 31.67 11.56
N SER A 558 9.47 31.03 11.18
CA SER A 558 10.32 30.32 12.15
C SER A 558 11.82 30.54 11.88
N PRO A 559 12.67 30.37 12.90
CA PRO A 559 14.09 30.07 12.71
C PRO A 559 14.25 28.65 12.11
N ASP A 560 15.50 28.21 11.89
CA ASP A 560 15.80 26.78 11.65
C ASP A 560 15.39 25.98 12.89
N LEU A 561 14.47 25.03 12.71
CA LEU A 561 13.90 24.19 13.78
C LEU A 561 14.51 22.77 13.81
N ALA A 562 15.40 22.44 12.89
CA ALA A 562 16.09 21.16 12.85
C ALA A 562 17.36 21.19 13.71
N ARG A 563 17.91 20.00 14.00
CA ARG A 563 19.20 19.89 14.71
C ARG A 563 20.34 20.45 13.84
N LEU A 564 21.20 21.26 14.45
CA LEU A 564 22.36 21.78 13.75
C LEU A 564 23.40 20.69 13.44
N HIS A 565 23.56 19.71 14.33
CA HIS A 565 24.52 18.61 14.22
C HIS A 565 23.92 17.33 14.77
N PRO A 566 23.01 16.67 14.03
CA PRO A 566 22.40 15.45 14.52
C PRO A 566 23.45 14.33 14.66
N GLU A 567 23.42 13.64 15.80
CA GLU A 567 24.29 12.52 16.09
C GLU A 567 24.09 11.36 15.11
N VAL A 568 25.18 10.66 14.79
CA VAL A 568 25.12 9.40 14.04
C VAL A 568 24.52 8.32 14.96
N PRO A 569 23.47 7.62 14.54
CA PRO A 569 22.88 6.55 15.34
C PRO A 569 23.88 5.45 15.64
N LYS A 570 23.86 4.91 16.86
CA LYS A 570 24.70 3.78 17.27
C LYS A 570 24.41 2.48 16.52
N THR A 571 23.29 2.38 15.85
CA THR A 571 22.91 1.25 14.99
C THR A 571 23.68 1.23 13.67
N LEU A 572 24.26 2.37 13.27
CA LEU A 572 25.22 2.43 12.16
C LEU A 572 26.59 2.08 12.70
N ASP A 573 27.18 1.01 12.18
CA ASP A 573 28.57 0.66 12.51
C ASP A 573 29.57 1.70 11.99
N ALA A 574 30.80 1.65 12.49
CA ALA A 574 31.84 2.60 12.15
C ALA A 574 32.23 2.53 10.65
N ALA A 575 32.09 1.37 10.00
CA ALA A 575 32.34 1.20 8.57
C ALA A 575 31.30 1.97 7.76
N THR A 576 30.02 1.76 8.02
CA THR A 576 28.93 2.48 7.35
C THR A 576 29.02 4.00 7.57
N ALA A 577 29.41 4.43 8.76
CA ALA A 577 29.58 5.85 9.05
C ALA A 577 30.80 6.48 8.36
N LYS A 578 31.85 5.68 8.04
CA LYS A 578 33.03 6.10 7.31
C LYS A 578 32.83 6.14 5.80
N ASP A 579 32.18 5.09 5.27
CA ASP A 579 32.05 4.89 3.82
C ASP A 579 30.97 5.79 3.22
N ILE A 580 30.05 6.26 4.06
CA ILE A 580 29.14 7.35 3.72
C ILE A 580 29.87 8.66 4.04
N ASP A 581 30.97 8.88 3.35
CA ASP A 581 31.77 10.12 3.46
C ASP A 581 31.04 11.30 2.81
N GLN A 582 29.82 11.52 3.29
CA GLN A 582 29.12 12.77 3.08
C GLN A 582 29.65 13.74 4.13
N PRO A 583 30.09 14.94 3.71
CA PRO A 583 30.48 15.96 4.64
C PRO A 583 29.35 16.14 5.70
N MET A 584 29.74 16.42 6.95
CA MET A 584 28.81 16.71 8.04
C MET A 584 27.71 17.72 7.64
N THR A 585 27.99 18.56 6.64
CA THR A 585 27.08 19.51 6.02
C THR A 585 25.86 18.90 5.33
N ASP A 586 25.87 17.59 5.03
CA ASP A 586 24.74 16.90 4.35
C ASP A 586 23.86 16.09 5.32
N ARG A 587 24.24 16.02 6.59
CA ARG A 587 23.48 15.38 7.67
C ARG A 587 22.63 16.41 8.40
N PHE A 588 21.54 16.86 7.79
CA PHE A 588 20.66 17.86 8.35
C PHE A 588 19.21 17.41 8.29
N GLY A 589 18.44 17.82 9.29
CA GLY A 589 17.00 17.60 9.33
C GLY A 589 16.20 18.69 8.65
N VAL A 590 14.91 18.42 8.52
CA VAL A 590 13.88 19.34 8.04
C VAL A 590 12.67 19.27 8.96
N VAL A 591 11.82 20.29 8.95
CA VAL A 591 10.47 20.20 9.51
C VAL A 591 9.66 19.27 8.60
N TYR A 592 9.27 18.10 9.13
CA TYR A 592 8.66 17.01 8.38
C TYR A 592 7.15 16.91 8.58
N SER A 593 6.62 17.49 9.67
CA SER A 593 5.18 17.53 9.95
C SER A 593 4.77 18.87 10.56
N ILE A 594 3.58 19.33 10.20
CA ILE A 594 2.98 20.59 10.67
C ILE A 594 1.56 20.28 11.14
N GLY A 595 1.22 20.63 12.38
CA GLY A 595 -0.09 20.51 13.00
C GLY A 595 -0.60 21.85 13.46
N PRO A 596 -1.24 22.68 12.59
CA PRO A 596 -1.90 23.89 13.03
C PRO A 596 -3.07 23.53 13.93
N SER A 597 -3.26 24.25 15.04
CA SER A 597 -4.43 24.01 15.89
C SER A 597 -5.72 24.36 15.15
N PRO A 598 -6.72 23.45 15.14
CA PRO A 598 -8.00 23.73 14.51
C PRO A 598 -8.88 24.73 15.29
N ILE A 599 -8.52 25.05 16.53
CA ILE A 599 -9.31 25.89 17.45
C ILE A 599 -8.57 27.17 17.89
N ASP A 600 -7.30 27.34 17.52
CA ASP A 600 -6.51 28.54 17.82
C ASP A 600 -5.50 28.82 16.70
N ALA A 601 -5.76 29.77 15.83
CA ALA A 601 -4.93 30.15 14.70
C ALA A 601 -3.49 30.57 15.06
N LYS A 602 -3.19 30.86 16.34
CA LYS A 602 -1.86 31.25 16.80
C LYS A 602 -1.00 30.09 17.23
N THR A 603 -1.60 28.92 17.44
CA THR A 603 -0.90 27.74 17.91
C THR A 603 -0.58 26.82 16.73
N VAL A 604 0.70 26.56 16.50
CA VAL A 604 1.17 25.61 15.49
C VAL A 604 2.23 24.69 16.09
N TRP A 605 2.02 23.40 15.97
CA TRP A 605 2.96 22.36 16.32
C TRP A 605 3.74 21.91 15.10
N VAL A 606 5.02 21.58 15.27
CA VAL A 606 5.83 21.02 14.21
C VAL A 606 6.72 19.92 14.72
N GLY A 607 7.01 18.95 13.85
CA GLY A 607 7.94 17.89 14.10
C GLY A 607 8.99 17.76 12.99
N THR A 608 10.23 17.41 13.37
CA THR A 608 11.33 17.26 12.42
C THR A 608 11.64 15.79 12.14
N ASP A 609 12.27 15.49 11.00
CA ASP A 609 12.73 14.14 10.67
C ASP A 609 14.00 13.72 11.44
N ASP A 610 14.69 14.66 12.03
CA ASP A 610 15.84 14.43 12.93
C ASP A 610 15.47 14.41 14.42
N GLY A 611 14.15 14.43 14.74
CA GLY A 611 13.60 14.06 16.05
C GLY A 611 13.43 15.21 17.04
N LEU A 612 13.00 16.38 16.60
CA LEU A 612 12.58 17.49 17.47
C LEU A 612 11.09 17.78 17.32
N ILE A 613 10.47 18.25 18.39
CA ILE A 613 9.10 18.80 18.38
C ILE A 613 9.16 20.24 18.92
N HIS A 614 8.55 21.14 18.16
CA HIS A 614 8.42 22.55 18.56
C HIS A 614 6.95 22.99 18.52
N VAL A 615 6.64 24.01 19.30
CA VAL A 615 5.33 24.68 19.29
C VAL A 615 5.49 26.21 19.36
N THR A 616 4.71 26.92 18.57
CA THR A 616 4.45 28.35 18.74
C THR A 616 3.03 28.55 19.25
N ARG A 617 2.80 29.63 20.05
CA ARG A 617 1.49 30.03 20.57
C ARG A 617 1.21 31.50 20.34
N ASP A 618 2.05 32.14 19.58
CA ASP A 618 2.03 33.57 19.31
C ASP A 618 2.24 33.86 17.81
N ASP A 619 1.66 32.98 16.97
CA ASP A 619 1.61 33.18 15.53
C ASP A 619 2.99 33.10 14.84
N GLY A 620 3.93 32.35 15.44
CA GLY A 620 5.30 32.17 14.93
C GLY A 620 6.32 33.16 15.47
N ALA A 621 5.93 34.10 16.35
CA ALA A 621 6.87 35.07 16.92
C ALA A 621 7.91 34.39 17.83
N ASN A 622 7.52 33.36 18.55
CA ASN A 622 8.41 32.55 19.37
C ASN A 622 8.13 31.06 19.17
N TRP A 623 9.19 30.25 19.11
CA TRP A 623 9.12 28.81 19.03
C TRP A 623 9.78 28.17 20.25
N LYS A 624 9.10 27.21 20.86
CA LYS A 624 9.58 26.48 22.01
C LYS A 624 9.79 25.02 21.64
N GLU A 625 10.99 24.48 21.89
CA GLU A 625 11.26 23.06 21.83
C GLU A 625 10.56 22.36 23.00
N VAL A 626 9.83 21.29 22.69
CA VAL A 626 9.03 20.49 23.62
C VAL A 626 9.22 19.00 23.39
N THR A 627 10.34 18.59 22.84
CA THR A 627 10.68 17.22 22.48
C THR A 627 10.61 16.26 23.67
N PRO A 628 9.94 15.09 23.56
CA PRO A 628 9.97 14.05 24.59
C PRO A 628 11.42 13.63 24.91
N PRO A 629 11.83 13.52 26.17
CA PRO A 629 13.21 13.20 26.55
C PRO A 629 13.72 11.83 26.06
N ALA A 630 12.81 10.91 25.72
CA ALA A 630 13.13 9.58 25.19
C ALA A 630 13.47 9.57 23.69
N MET A 631 13.23 10.67 22.98
CA MET A 631 13.54 10.75 21.55
C MET A 631 15.03 11.01 21.33
N THR A 632 15.60 10.27 20.38
CA THR A 632 16.99 10.40 19.95
C THR A 632 17.05 11.08 18.57
N ALA A 633 18.25 11.50 18.15
CA ALA A 633 18.44 11.97 16.78
C ALA A 633 17.89 10.95 15.76
N TRP A 634 17.27 11.45 14.70
CA TRP A 634 16.65 10.67 13.62
C TRP A 634 15.40 9.86 14.02
N SER A 635 14.82 10.12 15.20
CA SER A 635 13.47 9.68 15.55
C SER A 635 12.47 10.57 14.81
N LYS A 636 12.17 10.23 13.55
CA LYS A 636 11.37 11.07 12.66
C LYS A 636 9.96 11.29 13.23
N VAL A 637 9.56 12.55 13.43
CA VAL A 637 8.18 12.92 13.75
C VAL A 637 7.39 12.86 12.45
N SER A 638 6.80 11.69 12.17
CA SER A 638 6.12 11.41 10.91
C SER A 638 4.83 12.22 10.74
N GLN A 639 4.12 12.46 11.84
CA GLN A 639 2.92 13.29 11.89
C GLN A 639 2.80 13.93 13.26
N ILE A 640 2.29 15.16 13.32
CA ILE A 640 1.84 15.80 14.55
C ILE A 640 0.42 16.33 14.36
N GLU A 641 -0.45 16.01 15.31
CA GLU A 641 -1.87 16.37 15.32
C GLU A 641 -2.16 17.22 16.53
N ALA A 642 -2.60 18.46 16.31
CA ALA A 642 -3.15 19.30 17.36
C ALA A 642 -4.61 18.92 17.64
N SER A 643 -4.99 18.79 18.91
CA SER A 643 -6.36 18.38 19.27
C SER A 643 -7.43 19.35 18.78
N HIS A 644 -8.55 18.79 18.37
CA HIS A 644 -9.75 19.52 17.98
C HIS A 644 -10.55 20.09 19.19
N PHE A 645 -10.19 19.72 20.41
CA PHE A 645 -10.96 20.02 21.62
C PHE A 645 -10.20 20.76 22.70
N ASP A 646 -8.86 20.76 22.65
CA ASP A 646 -8.02 21.35 23.67
C ASP A 646 -6.68 21.82 23.07
N VAL A 647 -6.40 23.12 23.17
CA VAL A 647 -5.18 23.74 22.60
C VAL A 647 -3.88 23.26 23.24
N GLU A 648 -3.92 22.73 24.47
CA GLU A 648 -2.76 22.18 25.18
C GLU A 648 -2.51 20.71 24.84
N THR A 649 -3.42 20.07 24.11
CA THR A 649 -3.33 18.65 23.73
C THR A 649 -2.79 18.49 22.30
N ALA A 650 -1.83 17.56 22.17
CA ALA A 650 -1.32 17.14 20.85
C ALA A 650 -0.88 15.66 20.89
N TYR A 651 -0.88 15.06 19.69
CA TYR A 651 -0.45 13.69 19.45
C TYR A 651 0.66 13.69 18.40
N ALA A 652 1.74 12.94 18.64
CA ALA A 652 2.85 12.81 17.68
C ALA A 652 3.15 11.34 17.38
N SER A 653 3.07 10.93 16.12
CA SER A 653 3.58 9.64 15.67
C SER A 653 5.06 9.75 15.34
N ILE A 654 5.84 8.75 15.81
CA ILE A 654 7.28 8.72 15.61
C ILE A 654 7.67 7.46 14.86
N ASP A 655 8.33 7.65 13.74
CA ASP A 655 8.86 6.59 12.91
C ASP A 655 10.38 6.43 13.12
N ARG A 656 10.78 5.25 13.58
CA ARG A 656 12.19 4.89 13.86
C ARG A 656 12.70 3.71 13.01
N HIS A 657 11.93 3.28 11.99
CA HIS A 657 12.32 2.11 11.19
C HIS A 657 13.70 2.29 10.54
N ARG A 658 14.08 3.54 10.18
CA ARG A 658 15.41 3.86 9.65
C ARG A 658 16.54 3.78 10.68
N LEU A 659 16.19 3.60 11.95
CA LEU A 659 17.10 3.27 13.04
C LEU A 659 17.10 1.77 13.36
N ALA A 660 16.52 0.94 12.49
CA ALA A 660 16.25 -0.49 12.68
C ALA A 660 15.38 -0.78 13.92
N ASP A 661 14.50 0.16 14.26
CA ASP A 661 13.57 0.08 15.37
C ASP A 661 12.14 0.14 14.83
N ASN A 662 11.49 -1.02 14.73
CA ASN A 662 10.14 -1.17 14.19
C ASN A 662 9.05 -1.15 15.27
N MET A 663 9.39 -0.70 16.48
CA MET A 663 8.41 -0.52 17.56
C MET A 663 7.46 0.63 17.21
N PRO A 664 6.17 0.55 17.60
CA PRO A 664 5.24 1.67 17.46
C PRO A 664 5.56 2.76 18.51
N TYR A 665 5.40 4.02 18.11
CA TYR A 665 5.53 5.17 19.01
C TYR A 665 4.46 6.20 18.68
N ILE A 666 3.62 6.54 19.67
CA ILE A 666 2.69 7.66 19.67
C ILE A 666 2.87 8.38 21.00
N TYR A 667 3.30 9.63 20.95
CA TYR A 667 3.39 10.48 22.13
C TYR A 667 2.19 11.39 22.23
N ARG A 668 1.61 11.49 23.43
CA ARG A 668 0.47 12.36 23.76
C ARG A 668 0.88 13.35 24.84
N THR A 669 0.49 14.61 24.70
CA THR A 669 0.58 15.67 25.73
C THR A 669 -0.78 16.29 25.98
N HIS A 670 -1.03 16.70 27.23
CA HIS A 670 -2.21 17.48 27.67
C HIS A 670 -1.82 18.80 28.35
N ASP A 671 -0.54 19.16 28.32
CA ASP A 671 0.01 20.32 29.05
C ASP A 671 0.92 21.20 28.18
N GLY A 672 0.70 21.17 26.86
CA GLY A 672 1.43 21.98 25.92
C GLY A 672 2.86 21.50 25.65
N GLY A 673 3.10 20.20 25.77
CA GLY A 673 4.39 19.60 25.55
C GLY A 673 5.35 19.68 26.72
N LYS A 674 4.87 20.05 27.91
CA LYS A 674 5.70 20.01 29.13
C LYS A 674 5.98 18.58 29.56
N THR A 675 4.98 17.71 29.41
CA THR A 675 5.09 16.25 29.61
C THR A 675 4.49 15.48 28.44
N TRP A 676 5.08 14.30 28.16
CA TRP A 676 4.64 13.40 27.12
C TRP A 676 4.50 11.97 27.63
N GLN A 677 3.48 11.29 27.18
CA GLN A 677 3.24 9.88 27.45
C GLN A 677 3.26 9.08 26.14
N ASN A 678 3.99 7.96 26.10
CA ASN A 678 3.92 7.01 25.00
C ASN A 678 2.67 6.14 25.15
N VAL A 679 1.74 6.23 24.19
CA VAL A 679 0.40 5.64 24.25
C VAL A 679 0.19 4.67 23.08
N VAL A 680 0.84 3.49 23.13
CA VAL A 680 0.84 2.49 22.03
C VAL A 680 0.31 1.11 22.45
N LYS A 681 -0.27 0.97 23.62
CA LYS A 681 -0.74 -0.33 24.13
C LYS A 681 -1.78 -0.92 23.19
N GLY A 682 -1.51 -2.11 22.61
CA GLY A 682 -2.36 -2.80 21.64
C GLY A 682 -1.84 -2.74 20.19
N ILE A 683 -0.83 -1.91 19.89
CA ILE A 683 -0.13 -1.90 18.60
C ILE A 683 1.12 -2.78 18.74
N PRO A 684 1.29 -3.85 17.95
CA PRO A 684 2.43 -4.76 18.08
C PRO A 684 3.71 -4.19 17.46
N GLU A 685 4.83 -4.81 17.80
CA GLU A 685 6.10 -4.63 17.09
C GLU A 685 5.93 -4.93 15.60
N GLY A 686 6.63 -4.20 14.74
CA GLY A 686 6.50 -4.27 13.28
C GLY A 686 5.47 -3.28 12.73
N ALA A 687 4.47 -2.88 13.50
CA ALA A 687 3.48 -1.88 13.12
C ALA A 687 3.94 -0.47 13.54
N PHE A 688 5.12 -0.01 13.08
CA PHE A 688 5.54 1.37 13.35
C PHE A 688 4.54 2.37 12.77
N VAL A 689 4.40 3.53 13.43
CA VAL A 689 3.29 4.46 13.20
C VAL A 689 3.69 5.55 12.20
N ASN A 690 2.91 5.67 11.13
CA ASN A 690 3.10 6.68 10.08
C ASN A 690 2.29 7.96 10.36
N SER A 691 1.04 7.83 10.85
CA SER A 691 0.15 8.96 11.12
C SER A 691 -0.76 8.65 12.30
N VAL A 692 -1.15 9.69 13.05
CA VAL A 692 -2.16 9.65 14.11
C VAL A 692 -3.11 10.83 13.93
N LYS A 693 -4.43 10.59 14.05
CA LYS A 693 -5.48 11.59 13.90
C LYS A 693 -6.51 11.50 15.01
N GLU A 694 -6.98 12.66 15.50
CA GLU A 694 -8.14 12.75 16.39
C GLU A 694 -9.41 12.94 15.56
N ASP A 695 -10.51 12.26 15.95
CA ASP A 695 -11.82 12.47 15.32
C ASP A 695 -12.31 13.89 15.64
N PRO A 696 -12.62 14.72 14.62
CA PRO A 696 -12.99 16.13 14.85
C PRO A 696 -14.37 16.31 15.52
N LYS A 697 -15.19 15.24 15.59
CA LYS A 697 -16.54 15.26 16.21
C LYS A 697 -16.59 14.52 17.55
N GLN A 698 -15.58 13.69 17.86
CA GLN A 698 -15.58 12.84 19.04
C GLN A 698 -14.24 12.90 19.78
N LYS A 699 -14.20 13.66 20.88
CA LYS A 699 -13.01 13.77 21.74
C LYS A 699 -12.52 12.40 22.22
N GLY A 700 -11.20 12.16 22.11
CA GLY A 700 -10.54 10.94 22.57
C GLY A 700 -10.76 9.71 21.68
N LEU A 701 -11.48 9.84 20.57
CA LEU A 701 -11.51 8.84 19.51
C LEU A 701 -10.36 9.13 18.56
N LEU A 702 -9.40 8.19 18.48
CA LEU A 702 -8.17 8.36 17.69
C LEU A 702 -8.02 7.23 16.66
N TYR A 703 -7.36 7.57 15.56
CA TYR A 703 -6.99 6.63 14.50
C TYR A 703 -5.48 6.65 14.30
N ALA A 704 -4.87 5.47 14.10
CA ALA A 704 -3.45 5.34 13.82
C ALA A 704 -3.21 4.55 12.53
N ALA A 705 -2.48 5.15 11.60
CA ALA A 705 -1.97 4.51 10.40
C ALA A 705 -0.60 3.89 10.72
N THR A 706 -0.46 2.60 10.41
CA THR A 706 0.80 1.88 10.67
C THR A 706 1.32 1.18 9.41
N GLU A 707 2.53 0.64 9.49
CA GLU A 707 3.13 -0.14 8.40
C GLU A 707 2.30 -1.37 8.00
N LEU A 708 1.41 -1.84 8.85
CA LEU A 708 0.65 -3.06 8.59
C LEU A 708 -0.85 -2.83 8.41
N ARG A 709 -1.44 -1.82 9.09
CA ARG A 709 -2.89 -1.63 9.16
C ARG A 709 -3.30 -0.34 9.86
N VAL A 710 -4.61 -0.11 9.93
CA VAL A 710 -5.23 0.94 10.74
C VAL A 710 -5.58 0.40 12.12
N TYR A 711 -5.40 1.23 13.15
CA TYR A 711 -5.86 1.00 14.52
C TYR A 711 -6.79 2.13 14.96
N VAL A 712 -7.68 1.81 15.90
CA VAL A 712 -8.58 2.76 16.55
C VAL A 712 -8.39 2.71 18.07
N SER A 713 -8.47 3.87 18.71
CA SER A 713 -8.55 4.01 20.17
C SER A 713 -9.80 4.78 20.54
N PHE A 714 -10.52 4.28 21.54
CA PHE A 714 -11.75 4.89 22.07
C PHE A 714 -11.53 5.65 23.39
N ASN A 715 -10.30 5.70 23.85
CA ASN A 715 -9.90 6.24 25.16
C ASN A 715 -8.62 7.04 25.10
N ASP A 716 -8.52 7.96 24.13
CA ASP A 716 -7.45 8.93 24.03
C ASP A 716 -6.04 8.30 23.84
N GLY A 717 -5.97 7.13 23.23
CA GLY A 717 -4.73 6.41 22.94
C GLY A 717 -4.27 5.46 24.04
N ASP A 718 -4.94 5.38 25.20
CA ASP A 718 -4.55 4.49 26.30
C ASP A 718 -4.62 3.01 25.88
N GLN A 719 -5.51 2.66 24.94
CA GLN A 719 -5.64 1.31 24.37
C GLN A 719 -6.01 1.39 22.90
N TRP A 720 -5.35 0.59 22.07
CA TRP A 720 -5.60 0.49 20.64
C TRP A 720 -6.08 -0.90 20.25
N GLN A 721 -6.91 -0.98 19.22
CA GLN A 721 -7.35 -2.23 18.61
C GLN A 721 -7.40 -2.11 17.09
N PRO A 722 -7.22 -3.22 16.34
CA PRO A 722 -7.24 -3.20 14.88
C PRO A 722 -8.56 -2.72 14.30
N LEU A 723 -8.50 -1.90 13.26
CA LEU A 723 -9.62 -1.48 12.41
C LEU A 723 -9.37 -1.93 10.97
N GLN A 724 -8.94 -3.19 10.80
CA GLN A 724 -8.55 -3.75 9.50
C GLN A 724 -9.75 -4.24 8.69
N ASN A 725 -10.63 -5.01 9.33
CA ASN A 725 -11.81 -5.65 8.73
C ASN A 725 -11.47 -6.34 7.38
N ASN A 726 -12.07 -5.90 6.28
CA ASN A 726 -11.87 -6.46 4.94
C ASN A 726 -10.67 -5.86 4.17
N MET A 727 -9.95 -4.91 4.76
CA MET A 727 -8.80 -4.29 4.08
C MET A 727 -7.60 -5.25 4.09
N PRO A 728 -6.88 -5.43 2.98
CA PRO A 728 -5.66 -6.24 2.94
C PRO A 728 -4.55 -5.64 3.82
N VAL A 729 -3.57 -6.45 4.20
CA VAL A 729 -2.39 -5.95 4.90
C VAL A 729 -1.56 -5.10 3.94
N THR A 730 -1.42 -3.84 4.28
CA THR A 730 -0.65 -2.84 3.50
C THR A 730 -0.12 -1.76 4.43
N SER A 731 0.93 -1.08 4.02
CA SER A 731 1.43 0.09 4.74
C SER A 731 0.46 1.26 4.57
N VAL A 732 -0.17 1.68 5.66
CA VAL A 732 -1.03 2.85 5.69
C VAL A 732 -0.19 4.07 6.03
N ARG A 733 -0.17 5.07 5.15
CA ARG A 733 0.73 6.22 5.26
C ARG A 733 0.09 7.43 5.91
N ASP A 734 -1.17 7.67 5.60
CA ASP A 734 -1.88 8.85 6.11
C ASP A 734 -3.38 8.60 6.25
N ILE A 735 -4.02 9.45 7.05
CA ILE A 735 -5.45 9.41 7.36
C ILE A 735 -6.04 10.80 7.26
N VAL A 736 -7.24 10.90 6.70
CA VAL A 736 -8.08 12.09 6.79
C VAL A 736 -9.50 11.70 7.22
N VAL A 737 -10.04 12.44 8.18
CA VAL A 737 -11.44 12.36 8.57
C VAL A 737 -12.20 13.45 7.81
N HIS A 738 -13.10 13.07 6.90
CA HIS A 738 -13.89 14.00 6.12
C HIS A 738 -15.39 13.77 6.38
N GLY A 739 -16.02 14.71 7.09
CA GLY A 739 -17.41 14.56 7.49
C GLY A 739 -17.64 13.34 8.40
N ASP A 740 -18.34 12.33 7.87
CA ASP A 740 -18.57 11.07 8.54
C ASP A 740 -17.79 9.89 7.92
N ASP A 741 -16.86 10.19 7.03
CA ASP A 741 -16.02 9.20 6.37
C ASP A 741 -14.58 9.24 6.90
N LEU A 742 -13.93 8.07 6.88
CA LEU A 742 -12.51 7.92 7.19
C LEU A 742 -11.78 7.46 5.94
N ALA A 743 -10.95 8.33 5.37
CA ALA A 743 -10.14 8.02 4.20
C ALA A 743 -8.68 7.79 4.58
N ILE A 744 -8.02 6.87 3.88
CA ILE A 744 -6.61 6.55 4.08
C ILE A 744 -5.84 6.50 2.76
N ALA A 745 -4.56 6.86 2.82
CA ALA A 745 -3.59 6.59 1.78
C ALA A 745 -2.76 5.36 2.14
N THR A 746 -2.56 4.45 1.17
CA THR A 746 -1.73 3.27 1.35
C THR A 746 -0.53 3.27 0.41
N TYR A 747 0.53 2.58 0.83
CA TYR A 747 1.72 2.42 0.01
C TYR A 747 1.69 1.09 -0.72
N GLY A 748 0.79 0.98 -1.72
CA GLY A 748 0.65 -0.20 -2.57
C GLY A 748 -0.77 -0.69 -2.83
N ARG A 749 -1.80 0.01 -2.30
CA ARG A 749 -3.22 -0.32 -2.51
C ARG A 749 -4.08 0.93 -2.74
N GLY A 750 -3.49 2.06 -3.17
CA GLY A 750 -4.24 3.29 -3.45
C GLY A 750 -4.91 3.90 -2.23
N PHE A 751 -6.08 4.50 -2.45
CA PHE A 751 -6.92 5.07 -1.39
C PHE A 751 -8.04 4.11 -0.99
N TRP A 752 -8.31 4.07 0.31
CA TRP A 752 -9.45 3.34 0.87
C TRP A 752 -10.32 4.24 1.71
N LEU A 753 -11.60 3.95 1.76
CA LEU A 753 -12.62 4.77 2.42
C LEU A 753 -13.53 3.90 3.28
N MET A 754 -13.70 4.26 4.54
CA MET A 754 -14.76 3.73 5.40
C MET A 754 -15.91 4.72 5.38
N ASP A 755 -16.94 4.39 4.63
CA ASP A 755 -18.14 5.23 4.50
C ASP A 755 -18.93 5.24 5.81
N GLN A 756 -19.36 6.39 6.28
CA GLN A 756 -20.26 6.62 7.42
C GLN A 756 -19.81 5.92 8.73
N MET A 757 -18.70 6.36 9.31
CA MET A 757 -18.17 5.82 10.58
C MET A 757 -18.94 6.28 11.84
N THR A 758 -20.19 6.70 11.71
CA THR A 758 -21.04 7.14 12.84
C THR A 758 -21.19 6.08 13.93
N ALA A 759 -21.13 4.79 13.56
CA ALA A 759 -21.12 3.69 14.52
C ALA A 759 -19.89 3.72 15.46
N LEU A 760 -18.68 4.07 14.95
CA LEU A 760 -17.48 4.21 15.79
C LEU A 760 -17.64 5.32 16.83
N ARG A 761 -18.20 6.48 16.44
CA ARG A 761 -18.48 7.57 17.38
C ARG A 761 -19.48 7.18 18.45
N GLN A 762 -20.51 6.39 18.10
CA GLN A 762 -21.49 5.88 19.07
C GLN A 762 -20.87 4.86 20.02
N LEU A 763 -19.95 4.00 19.52
CA LEU A 763 -19.16 3.09 20.37
C LEU A 763 -18.27 3.86 21.35
N ALA A 764 -17.65 4.95 20.93
CA ALA A 764 -16.83 5.78 21.81
C ALA A 764 -17.62 6.35 23.00
N VAL A 765 -18.93 6.59 22.83
CA VAL A 765 -19.79 7.16 23.88
C VAL A 765 -20.50 6.08 24.68
N LYS A 766 -20.95 4.99 24.03
CA LYS A 766 -21.90 4.02 24.60
C LYS A 766 -21.48 2.56 24.41
N GLY A 767 -20.22 2.27 24.04
CA GLY A 767 -19.81 0.95 23.62
C GLY A 767 -20.13 -0.17 24.61
N SER A 768 -19.80 0.01 25.91
CA SER A 768 -20.12 -0.98 26.95
C SER A 768 -21.64 -1.19 27.15
N GLN A 769 -22.43 -0.13 26.97
CA GLN A 769 -23.89 -0.26 26.99
C GLN A 769 -24.38 -1.08 25.79
N ILE A 770 -23.90 -0.75 24.59
CA ILE A 770 -24.25 -1.42 23.33
C ILE A 770 -23.87 -2.91 23.41
N GLU A 771 -22.69 -3.24 23.90
CA GLU A 771 -22.22 -4.61 24.09
C GLU A 771 -23.14 -5.42 25.05
N SER A 772 -23.69 -4.76 26.06
CA SER A 772 -24.57 -5.41 27.04
C SER A 772 -25.97 -5.73 26.50
N GLU A 773 -26.46 -4.98 25.50
CA GLU A 773 -27.78 -5.13 24.92
C GLU A 773 -27.92 -6.42 24.07
N ALA A 774 -29.08 -7.08 24.13
CA ALA A 774 -29.35 -8.26 23.30
C ALA A 774 -29.31 -7.93 21.79
N ALA A 775 -29.83 -6.76 21.42
CA ALA A 775 -29.70 -6.17 20.09
C ALA A 775 -29.73 -4.64 20.21
N TYR A 776 -29.03 -3.97 19.29
CA TYR A 776 -28.99 -2.52 19.23
C TYR A 776 -29.02 -2.05 17.77
N LEU A 777 -29.77 -0.99 17.50
CA LEU A 777 -29.77 -0.30 16.20
C LEU A 777 -29.04 1.03 16.36
N PHE A 778 -27.95 1.21 15.61
CA PHE A 778 -27.20 2.47 15.64
C PHE A 778 -27.97 3.59 14.93
N VAL A 779 -27.78 4.82 15.37
CA VAL A 779 -28.30 6.00 14.66
C VAL A 779 -27.59 6.08 13.31
N PRO A 780 -28.32 6.07 12.18
CA PRO A 780 -27.72 6.20 10.86
C PRO A 780 -27.04 7.56 10.69
N GLY A 781 -26.05 7.61 9.80
CA GLY A 781 -25.42 8.85 9.38
C GLY A 781 -26.28 9.67 8.42
N GLU A 782 -25.76 10.86 8.06
CA GLU A 782 -26.40 11.69 7.04
C GLU A 782 -26.58 10.92 5.73
N THR A 783 -27.78 10.99 5.16
CA THR A 783 -28.12 10.29 3.91
C THR A 783 -28.65 11.29 2.90
N TYR A 784 -28.26 11.13 1.64
CA TYR A 784 -28.69 11.97 0.53
C TYR A 784 -29.48 11.14 -0.49
N ALA A 785 -30.51 11.72 -1.06
CA ALA A 785 -31.33 11.14 -2.12
C ALA A 785 -30.59 11.22 -3.46
N ILE A 786 -29.44 10.52 -3.55
CA ILE A 786 -28.59 10.53 -4.73
C ILE A 786 -29.22 9.71 -5.85
N HIS A 787 -29.30 10.28 -7.02
CA HIS A 787 -29.71 9.58 -8.23
C HIS A 787 -28.51 9.25 -9.08
N ASN A 788 -28.27 7.96 -9.30
CA ASN A 788 -27.29 7.53 -10.28
C ASN A 788 -27.75 7.94 -11.68
N GLY A 789 -26.85 8.49 -12.48
CA GLY A 789 -27.12 8.76 -13.89
C GLY A 789 -27.30 7.47 -14.68
N SER A 790 -27.77 7.57 -15.90
CA SER A 790 -27.68 6.47 -16.87
C SER A 790 -26.33 6.55 -17.56
N MET A 791 -25.73 5.38 -17.82
CA MET A 791 -24.54 5.31 -18.67
C MET A 791 -24.96 5.60 -20.11
N ASN A 792 -24.67 6.79 -20.58
CA ASN A 792 -24.90 7.17 -21.97
C ASN A 792 -23.58 6.98 -22.72
N GLY A 793 -23.53 6.02 -23.63
CA GLY A 793 -22.36 5.78 -24.48
C GLY A 793 -21.89 4.32 -24.47
N THR A 794 -20.67 4.12 -24.94
CA THR A 794 -20.06 2.79 -25.04
C THR A 794 -19.85 2.17 -23.65
N PRO A 795 -20.26 0.92 -23.42
CA PRO A 795 -19.97 0.20 -22.18
C PRO A 795 -18.47 0.13 -21.88
N LEU A 796 -18.12 -0.04 -20.62
CA LEU A 796 -16.73 -0.36 -20.25
C LEU A 796 -16.32 -1.70 -20.89
N PRO A 797 -15.03 -1.88 -21.23
CA PRO A 797 -14.51 -3.19 -21.61
C PRO A 797 -14.81 -4.22 -20.52
N HIS A 798 -15.05 -5.47 -20.93
CA HIS A 798 -15.40 -6.56 -20.01
C HIS A 798 -14.32 -6.78 -18.92
N GLU A 799 -13.06 -6.53 -19.26
CA GLU A 799 -11.90 -6.70 -18.37
C GLU A 799 -11.52 -5.44 -17.59
N GLU A 800 -12.27 -4.35 -17.76
CA GLU A 800 -11.95 -3.10 -17.09
C GLU A 800 -12.05 -3.23 -15.57
N ALA A 801 -10.98 -2.84 -14.87
CA ALA A 801 -10.96 -2.82 -13.43
C ALA A 801 -11.95 -1.79 -12.88
N GLN A 802 -12.72 -2.18 -11.90
CA GLN A 802 -13.75 -1.33 -11.29
C GLN A 802 -13.88 -1.62 -9.79
N GLU A 803 -14.32 -0.58 -9.06
CA GLU A 803 -14.63 -0.63 -7.64
C GLU A 803 -16.06 -0.17 -7.39
N LEU A 804 -16.59 -0.49 -6.23
CA LEU A 804 -17.97 -0.19 -5.90
C LEU A 804 -18.15 1.28 -5.49
N ASN A 805 -19.27 1.85 -5.86
CA ASN A 805 -19.78 3.07 -5.22
C ASN A 805 -20.13 2.84 -3.74
N PRO A 806 -20.25 3.90 -2.93
CA PRO A 806 -20.84 3.80 -1.60
C PRO A 806 -22.21 3.07 -1.68
N PRO A 807 -22.58 2.30 -0.67
CA PRO A 807 -23.87 1.64 -0.63
C PRO A 807 -25.01 2.66 -0.81
N ALA A 808 -25.90 2.42 -1.77
CA ALA A 808 -27.00 3.33 -2.06
C ALA A 808 -28.13 3.18 -1.05
N GLY A 809 -28.60 4.30 -0.48
CA GLY A 809 -29.70 4.33 0.48
C GLY A 809 -29.26 4.65 1.91
N VAL A 810 -30.13 4.38 2.88
CA VAL A 810 -29.83 4.57 4.30
C VAL A 810 -28.95 3.44 4.79
N LEU A 811 -27.73 3.72 5.20
CA LEU A 811 -26.80 2.73 5.74
C LEU A 811 -27.14 2.50 7.22
N ALA A 812 -27.72 1.34 7.53
CA ALA A 812 -28.11 0.94 8.88
C ALA A 812 -27.06 -0.02 9.47
N TYR A 813 -26.49 0.33 10.63
CA TYR A 813 -25.67 -0.54 11.46
C TYR A 813 -26.50 -1.12 12.59
N TYR A 814 -26.34 -2.41 12.91
CA TYR A 814 -27.00 -3.06 14.04
C TYR A 814 -26.09 -4.09 14.71
N TRP A 815 -26.31 -4.26 16.01
CA TRP A 815 -25.61 -5.22 16.84
C TRP A 815 -26.55 -6.35 17.27
N LEU A 816 -26.08 -7.59 17.22
CA LEU A 816 -26.73 -8.78 17.76
C LEU A 816 -25.75 -9.47 18.73
N LYS A 817 -26.11 -9.55 20.01
CA LYS A 817 -25.30 -10.24 21.02
C LYS A 817 -25.28 -11.76 20.83
N SER A 818 -26.35 -12.31 20.26
CA SER A 818 -26.52 -13.72 19.91
C SER A 818 -27.40 -13.85 18.68
N ALA A 819 -27.26 -14.97 17.97
CA ALA A 819 -28.13 -15.27 16.84
C ALA A 819 -29.60 -15.35 17.30
N PRO A 820 -30.55 -14.61 16.69
CA PRO A 820 -31.97 -14.64 17.03
C PRO A 820 -32.61 -15.95 16.61
N SER A 821 -33.76 -16.28 17.23
CA SER A 821 -34.55 -17.50 16.96
C SER A 821 -35.48 -17.37 15.74
N GLN A 822 -35.72 -16.12 15.29
CA GLN A 822 -36.61 -15.77 14.18
C GLN A 822 -35.77 -14.95 13.16
N PRO A 823 -36.13 -14.93 11.87
CA PRO A 823 -35.56 -14.02 10.92
C PRO A 823 -35.63 -12.57 11.40
N ILE A 824 -34.53 -11.84 11.27
CA ILE A 824 -34.53 -10.39 11.51
C ILE A 824 -35.07 -9.64 10.30
N LYS A 825 -35.66 -8.48 10.57
CA LYS A 825 -36.24 -7.61 9.56
C LYS A 825 -35.78 -6.15 9.78
N LEU A 826 -35.35 -5.49 8.72
CA LEU A 826 -35.08 -4.05 8.73
C LEU A 826 -35.99 -3.36 7.73
N GLU A 827 -36.59 -2.26 8.15
CA GLU A 827 -37.54 -1.47 7.37
C GLU A 827 -37.15 0.01 7.40
N LEU A 828 -37.35 0.68 6.26
CA LEU A 828 -37.32 2.14 6.16
C LEU A 828 -38.80 2.63 6.08
N ILE A 829 -39.23 3.41 7.05
CA ILE A 829 -40.62 3.82 7.23
C ILE A 829 -40.69 5.34 7.05
N ASP A 830 -41.63 5.82 6.21
CA ASP A 830 -41.86 7.24 6.02
C ASP A 830 -42.70 7.88 7.14
N ALA A 831 -42.90 9.18 7.12
CA ALA A 831 -43.68 9.92 8.09
C ALA A 831 -45.17 9.51 8.14
N SER A 832 -45.71 8.82 7.13
CA SER A 832 -47.07 8.27 7.13
C SER A 832 -47.16 6.90 7.83
N GLY A 833 -46.04 6.29 8.22
CA GLY A 833 -45.95 4.95 8.77
C GLY A 833 -45.85 3.85 7.71
N ALA A 834 -45.75 4.20 6.42
CA ALA A 834 -45.61 3.22 5.33
C ALA A 834 -44.16 2.77 5.18
N ALA A 835 -43.90 1.46 5.08
CA ALA A 835 -42.59 0.90 4.77
C ALA A 835 -42.26 1.18 3.30
N LYS A 836 -41.17 1.89 3.06
CA LYS A 836 -40.63 2.19 1.72
C LYS A 836 -39.57 1.21 1.27
N ALA A 837 -38.87 0.61 2.20
CA ALA A 837 -37.95 -0.50 1.96
C ALA A 837 -38.08 -1.52 3.08
N CYS A 838 -37.88 -2.77 2.75
CA CYS A 838 -37.83 -3.88 3.71
C CYS A 838 -36.81 -4.91 3.22
N VAL A 839 -35.97 -5.40 4.14
CA VAL A 839 -35.01 -6.49 3.92
C VAL A 839 -35.06 -7.45 5.10
N ALA A 840 -34.93 -8.76 4.82
CA ALA A 840 -35.03 -9.79 5.84
C ALA A 840 -33.89 -10.81 5.72
N SER A 841 -33.49 -11.40 6.86
CA SER A 841 -32.36 -12.33 6.90
C SER A 841 -32.62 -13.68 6.25
N ASP A 842 -33.86 -14.01 6.02
CA ASP A 842 -34.32 -15.24 5.32
C ASP A 842 -34.54 -15.02 3.82
N THR A 843 -34.25 -13.84 3.30
CA THR A 843 -34.27 -13.56 1.86
C THR A 843 -33.21 -14.39 1.14
N PRO A 844 -33.62 -15.24 0.16
CA PRO A 844 -32.64 -16.07 -0.58
C PRO A 844 -31.60 -15.25 -1.31
N VAL A 845 -30.33 -15.62 -1.15
CA VAL A 845 -29.23 -15.03 -1.91
C VAL A 845 -29.35 -15.47 -3.38
N LYS A 846 -29.38 -14.50 -4.29
CA LYS A 846 -29.26 -14.79 -5.74
C LYS A 846 -27.79 -14.87 -6.08
N PRO A 847 -27.31 -16.00 -6.64
CA PRO A 847 -25.96 -16.08 -7.16
C PRO A 847 -25.79 -15.09 -8.32
N VAL A 848 -24.56 -14.64 -8.53
CA VAL A 848 -24.21 -13.84 -9.71
C VAL A 848 -24.40 -14.72 -10.94
N ASP A 849 -25.19 -14.25 -11.90
CA ASP A 849 -25.35 -14.91 -13.19
C ASP A 849 -24.20 -14.48 -14.10
N THR A 850 -23.16 -15.29 -14.14
CA THR A 850 -21.94 -15.00 -14.90
C THR A 850 -22.16 -14.96 -16.43
N GLU A 851 -23.27 -15.48 -16.94
CA GLU A 851 -23.63 -15.39 -18.36
C GLU A 851 -24.38 -14.08 -18.70
N ALA A 852 -24.96 -13.44 -17.69
CA ALA A 852 -25.76 -12.22 -17.86
C ALA A 852 -25.01 -10.92 -17.55
N ILE A 853 -23.79 -11.00 -17.00
CA ILE A 853 -22.97 -9.82 -16.67
C ILE A 853 -22.09 -9.39 -17.85
N ASN A 854 -21.86 -8.09 -17.97
CA ASN A 854 -21.00 -7.49 -18.99
C ASN A 854 -19.57 -7.17 -18.48
N VAL A 855 -19.19 -7.72 -17.32
CA VAL A 855 -17.89 -7.50 -16.68
C VAL A 855 -17.35 -8.83 -16.17
N GLN A 856 -16.11 -8.86 -15.74
CA GLN A 856 -15.53 -10.05 -15.09
C GLN A 856 -16.27 -10.35 -13.79
N ALA A 857 -16.53 -11.63 -13.51
CA ALA A 857 -17.25 -12.05 -12.30
C ALA A 857 -16.57 -11.58 -11.01
N ILE A 858 -15.27 -11.33 -11.02
CA ILE A 858 -14.51 -10.79 -9.90
C ILE A 858 -15.00 -9.39 -9.46
N TRP A 859 -15.57 -8.60 -10.36
CA TRP A 859 -16.09 -7.26 -10.06
C TRP A 859 -17.54 -7.26 -9.58
N GLU A 860 -18.22 -8.40 -9.62
CA GLU A 860 -19.62 -8.53 -9.20
C GLU A 860 -19.71 -9.17 -7.83
N GLN A 861 -20.50 -8.55 -6.96
CA GLN A 861 -20.79 -9.11 -5.64
C GLN A 861 -22.27 -9.43 -5.54
N PRO A 862 -22.65 -10.60 -4.98
CA PRO A 862 -24.06 -10.90 -4.74
C PRO A 862 -24.62 -9.94 -3.70
N THR A 863 -25.86 -9.51 -3.89
CA THR A 863 -26.59 -8.78 -2.85
C THR A 863 -26.92 -9.74 -1.70
N LEU A 864 -26.28 -9.52 -0.57
CA LEU A 864 -26.49 -10.33 0.62
C LEU A 864 -27.67 -9.79 1.45
N PRO A 865 -28.50 -10.66 2.04
CA PRO A 865 -29.49 -10.25 3.04
C PRO A 865 -28.81 -9.77 4.33
N PRO A 866 -29.55 -9.07 5.22
CA PRO A 866 -29.02 -8.72 6.53
C PRO A 866 -28.61 -9.96 7.31
N SER A 867 -27.43 -9.94 7.90
CA SER A 867 -26.93 -11.10 8.67
C SER A 867 -27.65 -11.22 10.01
N ALA A 868 -28.03 -12.45 10.38
CA ALA A 868 -28.57 -12.79 11.69
C ALA A 868 -27.56 -13.46 12.62
N SER A 869 -26.26 -13.44 12.27
CA SER A 869 -25.21 -13.95 13.16
C SER A 869 -24.91 -12.99 14.32
N THR A 870 -24.21 -13.47 15.33
CA THR A 870 -23.63 -12.62 16.39
C THR A 870 -22.67 -11.60 15.79
N GLY A 871 -22.66 -10.37 16.29
CA GLY A 871 -21.75 -9.31 15.85
C GLY A 871 -22.47 -8.04 15.40
N MET A 872 -21.67 -7.04 15.04
CA MET A 872 -22.17 -5.85 14.36
C MET A 872 -22.26 -6.13 12.86
N HIS A 873 -23.35 -5.66 12.26
CA HIS A 873 -23.63 -5.80 10.84
C HIS A 873 -24.04 -4.47 10.25
N ARG A 874 -23.95 -4.35 8.91
CA ARG A 874 -24.48 -3.22 8.17
C ARG A 874 -25.30 -3.66 6.97
N ILE A 875 -26.29 -2.88 6.61
CA ILE A 875 -27.12 -3.07 5.42
C ILE A 875 -27.57 -1.71 4.88
N ALA A 876 -27.64 -1.58 3.57
CA ALA A 876 -28.23 -0.39 2.94
C ALA A 876 -29.71 -0.60 2.65
N LEU A 877 -30.54 0.29 3.16
CA LEU A 877 -31.98 0.32 2.90
C LEU A 877 -32.25 1.26 1.74
N ASN A 878 -32.57 0.71 0.57
CA ASN A 878 -32.79 1.47 -0.64
C ASN A 878 -34.18 1.18 -1.26
N VAL A 879 -34.75 2.19 -1.90
CA VAL A 879 -36.11 2.17 -2.52
C VAL A 879 -36.02 1.91 -4.03
N VAL A 880 -34.93 1.45 -4.57
CA VAL A 880 -34.76 1.27 -6.04
C VAL A 880 -35.38 -0.05 -6.48
N PRO A 881 -36.38 -0.03 -7.41
CA PRO A 881 -36.80 -1.25 -8.08
C PRO A 881 -35.64 -1.76 -8.96
N PRO A 882 -35.36 -3.07 -9.02
CA PRO A 882 -34.33 -3.61 -9.89
C PRO A 882 -34.63 -3.20 -11.34
N ARG A 883 -33.71 -2.47 -11.97
CA ARG A 883 -33.76 -2.16 -13.41
C ARG A 883 -33.43 -3.43 -14.19
N GLY A 884 -34.45 -4.15 -14.60
CA GLY A 884 -34.32 -5.16 -15.64
C GLY A 884 -34.18 -4.49 -17.01
N PHE A 885 -32.98 -4.38 -17.55
CA PHE A 885 -32.78 -4.29 -18.99
C PHE A 885 -32.98 -5.70 -19.57
N GLY A 886 -34.21 -6.11 -19.78
CA GLY A 886 -34.52 -7.40 -20.37
C GLY A 886 -35.99 -7.49 -20.72
N ARG A 887 -36.30 -8.21 -21.80
CA ARG A 887 -37.63 -8.48 -22.32
C ARG A 887 -38.68 -8.64 -21.20
N ARG A 888 -39.83 -7.97 -21.34
CA ARG A 888 -40.99 -8.10 -20.47
C ARG A 888 -41.49 -9.56 -20.48
N GLY A 889 -40.90 -10.38 -19.60
CA GLY A 889 -41.46 -11.67 -19.18
C GLY A 889 -42.47 -11.45 -18.06
N PRO A 890 -43.34 -12.40 -17.78
CA PRO A 890 -44.21 -12.34 -16.61
C PRO A 890 -43.37 -12.18 -15.36
N VAL A 891 -43.77 -11.19 -14.52
CA VAL A 891 -43.10 -10.92 -13.22
C VAL A 891 -43.39 -12.09 -12.33
N THR A 892 -42.39 -12.91 -12.04
CA THR A 892 -42.51 -13.96 -11.02
C THR A 892 -42.36 -13.28 -9.66
N PRO A 893 -43.30 -13.46 -8.73
CA PRO A 893 -43.16 -12.97 -7.36
C PRO A 893 -41.82 -13.47 -6.76
N PRO A 894 -41.12 -12.65 -5.95
CA PRO A 894 -39.93 -13.11 -5.25
C PRO A 894 -40.32 -14.28 -4.32
N PRO A 895 -39.35 -15.14 -3.94
CA PRO A 895 -39.57 -16.14 -2.90
C PRO A 895 -40.10 -15.46 -1.64
N ALA A 896 -40.99 -16.16 -0.93
CA ALA A 896 -41.54 -15.64 0.35
C ALA A 896 -40.44 -15.51 1.38
N ASP A 897 -40.37 -14.36 2.05
CA ASP A 897 -39.51 -14.05 3.19
C ASP A 897 -40.27 -13.24 4.24
N ALA A 898 -39.64 -12.84 5.34
CA ALA A 898 -40.30 -12.09 6.40
C ALA A 898 -40.76 -10.67 5.96
N CYS A 899 -40.23 -10.14 4.86
CA CYS A 899 -40.68 -8.88 4.25
C CYS A 899 -41.80 -9.07 3.21
N HIS A 900 -41.79 -10.21 2.51
CA HIS A 900 -42.65 -10.50 1.36
C HIS A 900 -43.34 -11.85 1.55
N PRO A 901 -44.51 -11.88 2.20
CA PRO A 901 -45.33 -13.09 2.32
C PRO A 901 -45.66 -13.69 0.94
N ALA A 902 -45.86 -15.00 0.88
CA ALA A 902 -46.12 -15.72 -0.37
C ALA A 902 -47.27 -15.06 -1.19
N GLY A 903 -46.96 -14.71 -2.45
CA GLY A 903 -47.92 -14.07 -3.36
C GLY A 903 -47.98 -12.54 -3.29
N SER A 904 -47.21 -11.89 -2.40
CA SER A 904 -47.11 -10.43 -2.37
C SER A 904 -46.15 -9.92 -3.42
N LEU A 905 -46.41 -8.78 -4.05
CA LEU A 905 -45.48 -8.03 -4.88
C LEU A 905 -44.71 -7.03 -4.01
N PRO A 906 -43.41 -6.74 -4.29
CA PRO A 906 -42.69 -5.68 -3.61
C PRO A 906 -43.44 -4.35 -3.74
N PRO A 907 -43.46 -3.48 -2.71
CA PRO A 907 -44.22 -2.21 -2.70
C PRO A 907 -43.93 -1.31 -3.93
N ALA A 908 -42.68 -1.29 -4.38
CA ALA A 908 -42.29 -0.52 -5.59
C ALA A 908 -42.89 -1.08 -6.90
N GLN A 909 -43.29 -2.36 -6.94
CA GLN A 909 -43.96 -2.95 -8.12
C GLN A 909 -45.45 -2.71 -8.11
N GLU A 910 -46.10 -2.64 -6.93
CA GLU A 910 -47.50 -2.25 -6.78
C GLU A 910 -47.72 -0.78 -7.22
N GLU A 911 -46.83 0.15 -6.82
CA GLU A 911 -46.91 1.55 -7.27
C GLU A 911 -46.63 1.70 -8.79
N SER A 912 -45.77 0.89 -9.38
CA SER A 912 -45.47 0.96 -10.83
C SER A 912 -46.62 0.47 -11.71
N GLN A 913 -47.47 -0.44 -11.20
CA GLN A 913 -48.71 -0.87 -11.86
C GLN A 913 -49.84 0.20 -11.77
N ALA A 914 -49.86 0.96 -10.66
CA ALA A 914 -50.83 2.01 -10.44
C ALA A 914 -50.56 3.32 -11.19
N ARG A 915 -49.29 3.58 -11.55
CA ARG A 915 -48.87 4.81 -12.28
C ARG A 915 -48.48 4.52 -13.69
N ARG A 916 -49.42 4.33 -14.61
CA ARG A 916 -49.21 4.42 -16.08
C ARG A 916 -49.13 5.88 -16.53
N GLY A 917 -48.43 6.74 -15.81
CA GLY A 917 -48.21 8.16 -16.16
C GLY A 917 -46.72 8.49 -16.22
N ARG A 918 -46.29 9.35 -17.15
CA ARG A 918 -44.94 9.83 -17.39
C ARG A 918 -44.29 10.35 -16.08
N GLY A 919 -43.56 9.48 -15.38
CA GLY A 919 -42.72 9.85 -14.23
C GLY A 919 -41.62 8.81 -14.07
N GLY A 920 -40.39 9.21 -13.95
CA GLY A 920 -39.25 8.33 -13.75
C GLY A 920 -39.40 7.48 -12.48
N PRO A 921 -38.59 6.42 -12.27
CA PRO A 921 -38.67 5.57 -11.10
C PRO A 921 -38.48 6.42 -9.84
N ALA A 922 -39.45 6.27 -8.89
CA ALA A 922 -39.36 6.91 -7.58
C ALA A 922 -38.21 6.25 -6.78
N GLY A 923 -37.04 6.84 -6.82
CA GLY A 923 -35.94 6.53 -5.90
C GLY A 923 -36.26 7.06 -4.50
N LEU A 924 -35.32 6.90 -3.60
CA LEU A 924 -35.37 7.45 -2.26
C LEU A 924 -35.68 8.96 -2.34
N GLN A 925 -36.69 9.43 -1.63
CA GLN A 925 -37.11 10.83 -1.64
C GLN A 925 -36.58 11.56 -0.40
N PRO A 926 -36.23 12.85 -0.50
CA PRO A 926 -35.91 13.66 0.68
C PRO A 926 -37.07 13.68 1.69
N GLY A 927 -36.76 13.68 2.97
CA GLY A 927 -37.75 13.73 4.07
C GLY A 927 -37.30 13.00 5.32
N GLU A 928 -38.24 12.99 6.30
CA GLU A 928 -38.01 12.31 7.57
C GLU A 928 -38.47 10.86 7.48
N TYR A 929 -37.61 9.95 7.93
CA TYR A 929 -37.88 8.52 7.95
C TYR A 929 -37.49 7.93 9.30
N THR A 930 -37.91 6.69 9.51
CA THR A 930 -37.53 5.86 10.67
C THR A 930 -36.97 4.54 10.16
N VAL A 931 -35.77 4.18 10.59
CA VAL A 931 -35.22 2.83 10.44
C VAL A 931 -35.76 2.00 11.60
N ARG A 932 -36.33 0.84 11.30
CA ARG A 932 -36.87 -0.13 12.29
C ARG A 932 -36.20 -1.49 12.10
N LEU A 933 -35.55 -2.00 13.15
CA LEU A 933 -35.03 -3.35 13.26
C LEU A 933 -35.98 -4.18 14.12
N THR A 934 -36.37 -5.37 13.65
CA THR A 934 -37.16 -6.36 14.41
C THR A 934 -36.31 -7.60 14.65
N VAL A 935 -36.15 -7.99 15.93
CA VAL A 935 -35.40 -9.16 16.39
C VAL A 935 -36.27 -9.91 17.42
N ASP A 936 -36.58 -11.17 17.18
CA ASP A 936 -37.41 -12.02 18.07
C ASP A 936 -38.68 -11.30 18.57
N GLY A 937 -39.36 -10.57 17.69
CA GLY A 937 -40.57 -9.82 17.95
C GLY A 937 -40.40 -8.49 18.69
N LYS A 938 -39.16 -8.13 19.13
CA LYS A 938 -38.85 -6.83 19.71
C LYS A 938 -38.39 -5.86 18.61
N THR A 939 -38.82 -4.60 18.69
CA THR A 939 -38.48 -3.56 17.73
C THR A 939 -37.54 -2.50 18.31
N TYR A 940 -36.60 -2.08 17.49
CA TYR A 940 -35.65 -1.02 17.76
C TYR A 940 -35.79 0.03 16.64
N THR A 941 -35.86 1.31 16.97
CA THR A 941 -36.11 2.36 15.98
C THR A 941 -35.11 3.50 16.11
N GLN A 942 -34.68 4.06 14.96
CA GLN A 942 -33.86 5.26 14.90
C GLN A 942 -34.40 6.20 13.81
N PRO A 943 -34.46 7.51 14.08
CA PRO A 943 -34.82 8.48 13.06
C PRO A 943 -33.69 8.64 12.06
N VAL A 944 -34.04 9.01 10.83
CA VAL A 944 -33.07 9.42 9.80
C VAL A 944 -33.67 10.45 8.88
N THR A 945 -32.94 11.53 8.64
CA THR A 945 -33.29 12.54 7.65
C THR A 945 -32.58 12.23 6.33
N ILE A 946 -33.35 12.15 5.26
CA ILE A 946 -32.83 12.01 3.91
C ILE A 946 -32.82 13.39 3.26
N HIS A 947 -31.63 13.89 2.99
CA HIS A 947 -31.42 15.20 2.39
C HIS A 947 -31.61 15.15 0.86
N PRO A 948 -31.97 16.26 0.21
CA PRO A 948 -31.98 16.35 -1.24
C PRO A 948 -30.54 16.20 -1.79
N ASP A 949 -30.44 15.73 -3.03
CA ASP A 949 -29.14 15.65 -3.72
C ASP A 949 -28.52 17.05 -3.83
N PRO A 950 -27.34 17.31 -3.25
CA PRO A 950 -26.74 18.64 -3.23
C PRO A 950 -26.44 19.20 -4.63
N ARG A 951 -26.24 18.32 -5.62
CA ARG A 951 -26.00 18.71 -7.02
C ARG A 951 -27.22 19.37 -7.69
N ASN A 952 -28.42 19.09 -7.21
CA ASN A 952 -29.66 19.69 -7.72
C ASN A 952 -29.92 21.08 -7.12
N LEU A 953 -29.29 21.42 -5.98
CA LEU A 953 -29.47 22.71 -5.33
C LEU A 953 -28.65 23.81 -6.03
N SER A 954 -27.50 23.47 -6.61
CA SER A 954 -26.69 24.42 -7.37
C SER A 954 -27.28 24.82 -8.73
N GLN A 955 -28.03 23.92 -9.38
CA GLN A 955 -28.71 24.23 -10.65
C GLN A 955 -29.88 25.18 -10.51
N GLY A 956 -30.46 25.31 -9.32
CA GLY A 956 -31.57 26.25 -9.07
C GLY A 956 -31.12 27.71 -8.92
N ALA A 957 -29.87 27.96 -8.55
CA ALA A 957 -29.31 29.32 -8.42
C ALA A 957 -28.78 29.86 -9.76
N ASP A 958 -28.23 28.98 -10.62
CA ASP A 958 -27.70 29.35 -11.93
C ASP A 958 -28.80 29.39 -13.02
N ALA A 959 -29.88 28.63 -12.87
CA ALA A 959 -31.04 28.68 -13.78
C ALA A 959 -31.83 30.01 -13.72
N ALA A 960 -31.62 30.82 -12.68
CA ALA A 960 -32.21 32.14 -12.56
C ALA A 960 -31.42 33.25 -13.31
N LEU A 961 -30.23 32.95 -13.85
CA LEU A 961 -29.33 33.88 -14.52
C LEU A 961 -29.00 33.55 -15.99
N GLY A 962 -29.52 32.48 -16.56
CA GLY A 962 -29.21 32.07 -17.91
C GLY A 962 -30.39 31.43 -18.64
N GLY A 963 -31.28 32.28 -19.11
CA GLY A 963 -32.11 31.92 -20.27
C GLY A 963 -31.46 32.51 -21.49
N GLU A 964 -30.92 31.67 -22.35
CA GLU A 964 -30.96 31.75 -23.83
C GLU A 964 -29.86 30.93 -24.46
N ASP A 965 -30.32 30.07 -25.37
CA ASP A 965 -29.57 29.42 -26.47
C ASP A 965 -28.39 28.49 -26.20
N ASP A 966 -28.61 27.21 -26.41
CA ASP A 966 -27.69 26.41 -27.25
C ASP A 966 -28.37 25.12 -27.76
N ASP A 967 -28.93 25.23 -28.94
CA ASP A 967 -29.03 24.16 -29.96
C ASP A 967 -27.70 24.14 -30.72
N LEU A 968 -26.83 23.16 -30.41
CA LEU A 968 -25.90 22.59 -31.39
C LEU A 968 -25.33 21.25 -30.84
#